data_46cc484f2ba08109a40fa8112d1032a0
#
_entry.id   46cc484f2ba08109a40fa8112d1032a0
#
_cell.length_a   1.000
_cell.length_b   1.000
_cell.length_c   1.000
_cell.angle_alpha   90.00
_cell.angle_beta   90.00
_cell.angle_gamma   90.00
#
_symmetry.space_group_name_H-M   'P 1'
#
loop_
_entity.id
_entity.type
_entity.pdbx_description
1 polymer ?
#
loop_
_entity_poly.entity_id
_entity_poly.type
_entity_poly.pdbx_seq_one_letter_code
_entity_poly.pdbx_strand_id
1 'polypeptide(L)'
;MSLSKLVLRSMKKNMKHYYLYFFALIFSVTLYFSFVTLQNNTEVWAAVQMSGTATAGFKAATYILYFIVLFFVLYANHLFMKRRSKEIGLYQLIGMTKGLIVRLLAVENILLFVGAVIIGMLAGFFSSRVFAMILLRVLEKEALVTMTFSTQALMQSMIVFTILLIIVLIQMAWMIHHVSLLSLFSAAKQADERVRRFSAFQMVIGFLGLILIVYGYYASTKLFDIESAGNLFINMIIILATTIGGTFLVFRFSVAFIMNTIRLKKKGHLSIKDVLALTPIMHRMKSNAKSLTLITVLTGVSLGVTTLSYIAYYSSEASAYSQVPGDFILLEEQGEGFLEKLEENNIAYDKIDYRLQGVTAAVGQLMSKKQQDNPLYTIEGTIYTIPLSDYQQSVPEAKLSGNEVILTNYGGYMAEMFPLEKDHDLVVSAGELEETFHVVDIHDKSVISGIVTAGGGGPIFVVTDDMFKSLTTQAALYPWHHQTTITLKSNEDIATAEKLYIQSNAGIITAVDDKGQTKQYTQSSYEGKRKDNIESLGLTIFTTAFLGLAFLMTTGSILYFKQMSEAEEERDSYTILRKIGFAEKDIMKGIYMKQAFNFGVPLVIGLLHSYFAVKSGWFLFGTELTAPLWIAMCCYIALYTIFAILSVGYYKKVVRQSL
;
A
#
# COMPACT_ATOMS: atom_id res chain seq x y z
N MET A 1 3.67 54.76 -0.80
CA MET A 1 3.68 53.63 0.14
C MET A 1 4.66 52.58 -0.39
N SER A 2 5.66 52.15 0.39
CA SER A 2 6.59 51.15 -0.13
C SER A 2 5.87 49.80 -0.32
N LEU A 3 6.30 49.01 -1.31
CA LEU A 3 5.71 47.70 -1.65
C LEU A 3 5.72 46.77 -0.42
N SER A 4 6.80 46.82 0.37
CA SER A 4 6.96 46.03 1.61
C SER A 4 5.91 46.38 2.69
N LYS A 5 5.59 47.66 2.89
CA LYS A 5 4.53 48.06 3.83
C LYS A 5 3.14 47.60 3.36
N LEU A 6 2.90 47.60 2.05
CA LEU A 6 1.64 47.15 1.45
C LEU A 6 1.48 45.63 1.62
N VAL A 7 2.54 44.83 1.41
CA VAL A 7 2.58 43.38 1.62
C VAL A 7 2.26 43.04 3.07
N LEU A 8 2.98 43.58 4.03
CA LEU A 8 2.78 43.30 5.44
C LEU A 8 1.37 43.66 5.93
N ARG A 9 0.83 44.80 5.45
CA ARG A 9 -0.53 45.21 5.80
C ARG A 9 -1.59 44.31 5.18
N SER A 10 -1.39 43.87 3.92
CA SER A 10 -2.23 42.89 3.24
C SER A 10 -2.21 41.56 3.97
N MET A 11 -1.04 41.05 4.31
CA MET A 11 -0.89 39.78 5.06
C MET A 11 -1.60 39.84 6.41
N LYS A 12 -1.42 40.93 7.20
CA LYS A 12 -2.05 41.07 8.52
C LYS A 12 -3.57 41.14 8.44
N LYS A 13 -4.13 41.80 7.41
CA LYS A 13 -5.57 41.91 7.18
C LYS A 13 -6.20 40.60 6.74
N ASN A 14 -5.46 39.79 5.96
CA ASN A 14 -5.95 38.60 5.29
C ASN A 14 -5.45 37.29 5.94
N MET A 15 -4.97 37.33 7.15
CA MET A 15 -4.43 36.15 7.88
C MET A 15 -5.33 34.91 7.79
N LYS A 16 -6.66 35.09 7.80
CA LYS A 16 -7.62 34.00 7.66
C LYS A 16 -7.58 33.27 6.32
N HIS A 17 -7.02 33.88 5.27
CA HIS A 17 -6.88 33.25 3.94
C HIS A 17 -5.55 32.53 3.79
N TYR A 18 -4.51 32.93 4.55
CA TYR A 18 -3.18 32.37 4.47
C TYR A 18 -3.00 31.10 5.30
N TYR A 19 -3.73 30.93 6.43
CA TYR A 19 -3.44 29.89 7.40
C TYR A 19 -3.50 28.48 6.81
N LEU A 20 -4.44 28.21 5.88
CA LEU A 20 -4.57 26.90 5.24
C LEU A 20 -3.38 26.57 4.33
N TYR A 21 -2.99 27.54 3.51
CA TYR A 21 -1.86 27.39 2.61
C TYR A 21 -0.55 27.27 3.42
N PHE A 22 -0.40 28.10 4.43
CA PHE A 22 0.75 28.07 5.32
C PHE A 22 0.85 26.76 6.08
N PHE A 23 -0.29 26.23 6.59
CA PHE A 23 -0.34 24.92 7.21
C PHE A 23 0.05 23.81 6.25
N ALA A 24 -0.45 23.84 5.00
CA ALA A 24 -0.08 22.87 3.97
C ALA A 24 1.43 22.87 3.70
N LEU A 25 2.04 24.06 3.64
CA LEU A 25 3.48 24.20 3.47
C LEU A 25 4.26 23.64 4.67
N ILE A 26 3.89 24.02 5.91
CA ILE A 26 4.53 23.50 7.14
C ILE A 26 4.45 21.99 7.16
N PHE A 27 3.26 21.44 6.93
CA PHE A 27 3.03 20.00 6.93
C PHE A 27 3.88 19.28 5.88
N SER A 28 3.95 19.81 4.66
CA SER A 28 4.78 19.27 3.59
C SER A 28 6.26 19.25 3.94
N VAL A 29 6.77 20.34 4.53
CA VAL A 29 8.16 20.43 4.98
C VAL A 29 8.41 19.44 6.11
N THR A 30 7.51 19.39 7.09
CA THR A 30 7.62 18.47 8.24
C THR A 30 7.72 17.02 7.78
N LEU A 31 6.82 16.57 6.92
CA LEU A 31 6.82 15.20 6.39
C LEU A 31 8.12 14.88 5.64
N TYR A 32 8.48 15.74 4.69
CA TYR A 32 9.65 15.52 3.86
C TYR A 32 10.95 15.54 4.70
N PHE A 33 11.11 16.55 5.53
CA PHE A 33 12.31 16.70 6.36
C PHE A 33 12.44 15.58 7.39
N SER A 34 11.33 15.15 8.01
CA SER A 34 11.35 14.00 8.94
C SER A 34 11.86 12.74 8.26
N PHE A 35 11.37 12.45 7.06
CA PHE A 35 11.76 11.25 6.32
C PHE A 35 13.21 11.29 5.86
N VAL A 36 13.66 12.43 5.32
CA VAL A 36 15.03 12.60 4.86
C VAL A 36 16.02 12.64 6.04
N THR A 37 15.61 13.16 7.19
CA THR A 37 16.43 13.10 8.42
C THR A 37 16.59 11.66 8.88
N LEU A 38 15.52 10.87 8.86
CA LEU A 38 15.56 9.45 9.17
C LEU A 38 16.46 8.69 8.18
N GLN A 39 16.34 8.97 6.89
CA GLN A 39 17.18 8.37 5.85
C GLN A 39 18.68 8.66 6.04
N ASN A 40 19.05 9.77 6.64
CA ASN A 40 20.44 10.17 6.86
C ASN A 40 20.89 9.99 8.32
N ASN A 41 20.15 9.25 9.14
CA ASN A 41 20.49 8.98 10.53
C ASN A 41 21.46 7.80 10.62
N THR A 42 22.71 8.06 11.00
CA THR A 42 23.80 7.06 11.09
C THR A 42 23.53 5.98 12.14
N GLU A 43 22.84 6.31 13.23
CA GLU A 43 22.52 5.35 14.31
C GLU A 43 21.46 4.35 13.83
N VAL A 44 20.45 4.82 13.12
CA VAL A 44 19.44 3.95 12.49
C VAL A 44 20.10 3.02 11.48
N TRP A 45 21.02 3.54 10.66
CA TRP A 45 21.74 2.74 9.67
C TRP A 45 22.63 1.68 10.31
N ALA A 46 23.34 2.02 11.38
CA ALA A 46 24.18 1.09 12.11
C ALA A 46 23.36 -0.04 12.77
N ALA A 47 22.18 0.29 13.30
CA ALA A 47 21.29 -0.68 13.94
C ALA A 47 20.66 -1.68 12.95
N VAL A 48 20.51 -1.31 11.68
CA VAL A 48 19.76 -2.06 10.67
C VAL A 48 20.66 -2.91 9.76
N GLN A 49 21.99 -2.78 9.82
CA GLN A 49 22.95 -3.48 8.93
C GLN A 49 22.51 -3.50 7.45
N MET A 50 22.22 -2.35 6.88
CA MET A 50 21.47 -2.22 5.63
C MET A 50 22.12 -2.84 4.39
N SER A 51 21.34 -3.63 3.69
CA SER A 51 21.65 -4.09 2.33
C SER A 51 21.51 -2.98 1.29
N GLY A 52 22.19 -3.11 0.14
CA GLY A 52 22.07 -2.15 -0.97
C GLY A 52 20.64 -1.98 -1.50
N THR A 53 19.82 -3.02 -1.44
CA THR A 53 18.39 -3.00 -1.82
C THR A 53 17.54 -2.13 -0.91
N ALA A 54 17.78 -2.17 0.39
CA ALA A 54 17.08 -1.33 1.38
C ALA A 54 17.39 0.16 1.16
N THR A 55 18.66 0.49 0.86
CA THR A 55 19.08 1.86 0.50
C THR A 55 18.36 2.35 -0.75
N ALA A 56 18.22 1.52 -1.78
CA ALA A 56 17.50 1.87 -3.00
C ALA A 56 16.01 2.10 -2.73
N GLY A 57 15.39 1.28 -1.87
CA GLY A 57 14.00 1.44 -1.43
C GLY A 57 13.75 2.78 -0.74
N PHE A 58 14.61 3.18 0.21
CA PHE A 58 14.50 4.49 0.87
C PHE A 58 14.67 5.66 -0.09
N LYS A 59 15.61 5.58 -1.04
CA LYS A 59 15.77 6.61 -2.08
C LYS A 59 14.54 6.72 -2.96
N ALA A 60 13.99 5.59 -3.42
CA ALA A 60 12.76 5.57 -4.20
C ALA A 60 11.59 6.21 -3.44
N ALA A 61 11.43 5.88 -2.16
CA ALA A 61 10.41 6.49 -1.30
C ALA A 61 10.57 7.99 -1.15
N THR A 62 11.81 8.49 -1.03
CA THR A 62 12.09 9.94 -0.99
C THR A 62 11.61 10.64 -2.27
N TYR A 63 11.81 10.04 -3.44
CA TYR A 63 11.30 10.60 -4.70
C TYR A 63 9.78 10.57 -4.76
N ILE A 64 9.15 9.48 -4.35
CA ILE A 64 7.68 9.38 -4.28
C ILE A 64 7.13 10.45 -3.33
N LEU A 65 7.74 10.61 -2.15
CA LEU A 65 7.34 11.63 -1.18
C LEU A 65 7.50 13.04 -1.75
N TYR A 66 8.56 13.31 -2.52
CA TYR A 66 8.72 14.57 -3.23
C TYR A 66 7.54 14.84 -4.19
N PHE A 67 7.12 13.84 -4.96
CA PHE A 67 5.96 13.98 -5.85
C PHE A 67 4.67 14.22 -5.06
N ILE A 68 4.44 13.53 -3.95
CA ILE A 68 3.27 13.76 -3.07
C ILE A 68 3.25 15.22 -2.60
N VAL A 69 4.37 15.69 -2.06
CA VAL A 69 4.53 17.07 -1.55
C VAL A 69 4.35 18.09 -2.67
N LEU A 70 4.95 17.85 -3.85
CA LEU A 70 4.82 18.71 -5.02
C LEU A 70 3.35 18.90 -5.42
N PHE A 71 2.62 17.80 -5.63
CA PHE A 71 1.21 17.86 -6.01
C PHE A 71 0.35 18.52 -4.93
N PHE A 72 0.61 18.23 -3.66
CA PHE A 72 -0.11 18.82 -2.54
C PHE A 72 0.07 20.34 -2.48
N VAL A 73 1.30 20.82 -2.55
CA VAL A 73 1.62 22.24 -2.48
C VAL A 73 1.09 23.00 -3.70
N LEU A 74 1.21 22.43 -4.90
CA LEU A 74 0.65 23.01 -6.12
C LEU A 74 -0.88 23.12 -6.05
N TYR A 75 -1.54 22.10 -5.51
CA TYR A 75 -3.00 22.12 -5.31
C TYR A 75 -3.40 23.15 -4.25
N ALA A 76 -2.69 23.20 -3.12
CA ALA A 76 -2.93 24.17 -2.06
C ALA A 76 -2.73 25.60 -2.57
N ASN A 77 -1.68 25.86 -3.37
CA ASN A 77 -1.45 27.15 -4.03
C ASN A 77 -2.57 27.51 -5.02
N HIS A 78 -3.04 26.52 -5.81
CA HIS A 78 -4.18 26.74 -6.72
C HIS A 78 -5.44 27.18 -5.96
N LEU A 79 -5.78 26.52 -4.86
CA LEU A 79 -6.91 26.90 -4.00
C LEU A 79 -6.72 28.27 -3.36
N PHE A 80 -5.51 28.57 -2.90
CA PHE A 80 -5.15 29.85 -2.32
C PHE A 80 -5.34 31.00 -3.34
N MET A 81 -4.82 30.82 -4.55
CA MET A 81 -4.98 31.80 -5.63
C MET A 81 -6.46 31.99 -6.05
N LYS A 82 -7.24 30.90 -6.10
CA LYS A 82 -8.68 30.97 -6.39
C LYS A 82 -9.43 31.80 -5.36
N ARG A 83 -9.11 31.67 -4.06
CA ARG A 83 -9.72 32.47 -2.99
C ARG A 83 -9.40 33.96 -3.10
N ARG A 84 -8.23 34.30 -3.58
CA ARG A 84 -7.76 35.70 -3.75
C ARG A 84 -8.15 36.31 -5.10
N SER A 85 -8.86 35.58 -5.95
CA SER A 85 -9.21 36.05 -7.28
C SER A 85 -9.92 37.41 -7.30
N LYS A 86 -10.84 37.66 -6.33
CA LYS A 86 -11.54 38.95 -6.18
C LYS A 86 -10.58 40.09 -5.83
N GLU A 87 -9.61 39.88 -4.94
CA GLU A 87 -8.59 40.87 -4.56
C GLU A 87 -7.66 41.17 -5.75
N ILE A 88 -7.24 40.14 -6.48
CA ILE A 88 -6.41 40.27 -7.67
C ILE A 88 -7.16 41.06 -8.74
N GLY A 89 -8.46 40.81 -8.93
CA GLY A 89 -9.32 41.57 -9.80
C GLY A 89 -9.44 43.03 -9.39
N LEU A 90 -9.56 43.32 -8.09
CA LEU A 90 -9.61 44.69 -7.58
C LEU A 90 -8.32 45.45 -7.84
N TYR A 91 -7.14 44.81 -7.65
CA TYR A 91 -5.84 45.41 -7.96
C TYR A 91 -5.74 45.78 -9.44
N GLN A 92 -6.24 44.96 -10.35
CA GLN A 92 -6.28 45.27 -11.77
C GLN A 92 -7.25 46.42 -12.10
N LEU A 93 -8.40 46.53 -11.43
CA LEU A 93 -9.35 47.64 -11.60
C LEU A 93 -8.77 48.99 -11.16
N ILE A 94 -7.95 48.99 -10.10
CA ILE A 94 -7.26 50.19 -9.61
C ILE A 94 -6.09 50.58 -10.54
N GLY A 95 -5.84 49.81 -11.62
CA GLY A 95 -4.82 50.11 -12.63
C GLY A 95 -3.46 49.47 -12.39
N MET A 96 -3.33 48.50 -11.46
CA MET A 96 -2.07 47.79 -11.29
C MET A 96 -1.81 46.83 -12.46
N THR A 97 -0.61 46.90 -13.03
CA THR A 97 -0.20 45.98 -14.10
C THR A 97 -0.06 44.53 -13.59
N LYS A 98 -0.31 43.55 -14.45
CA LYS A 98 -0.17 42.12 -14.12
C LYS A 98 1.21 41.80 -13.52
N GLY A 99 2.28 42.41 -14.08
CA GLY A 99 3.64 42.22 -13.56
C GLY A 99 3.86 42.74 -12.13
N LEU A 100 3.22 43.87 -11.78
CA LEU A 100 3.30 44.41 -10.42
C LEU A 100 2.52 43.51 -9.42
N ILE A 101 1.38 42.99 -9.84
CA ILE A 101 0.57 42.05 -9.06
C ILE A 101 1.37 40.75 -8.83
N VAL A 102 2.03 40.20 -9.87
CA VAL A 102 2.90 39.02 -9.75
C VAL A 102 4.02 39.27 -8.75
N ARG A 103 4.70 40.45 -8.83
CA ARG A 103 5.77 40.80 -7.88
C ARG A 103 5.26 40.89 -6.42
N LEU A 104 4.08 41.53 -6.24
CA LEU A 104 3.45 41.63 -4.91
C LEU A 104 3.19 40.25 -4.30
N LEU A 105 2.52 39.38 -5.05
CA LEU A 105 2.17 38.03 -4.59
C LEU A 105 3.39 37.11 -4.47
N ALA A 106 4.42 37.31 -5.30
CA ALA A 106 5.68 36.57 -5.17
C ALA A 106 6.38 36.86 -3.84
N VAL A 107 6.46 38.13 -3.43
CA VAL A 107 7.05 38.49 -2.12
C VAL A 107 6.25 37.87 -0.98
N GLU A 108 4.91 37.90 -1.05
CA GLU A 108 4.05 37.25 -0.05
C GLU A 108 4.31 35.73 0.02
N ASN A 109 4.38 35.05 -1.14
CA ASN A 109 4.66 33.61 -1.20
C ASN A 109 6.05 33.26 -0.66
N ILE A 110 7.08 34.04 -1.00
CA ILE A 110 8.43 33.82 -0.49
C ILE A 110 8.44 33.91 1.03
N LEU A 111 7.79 34.92 1.62
CA LEU A 111 7.72 35.08 3.08
C LEU A 111 7.02 33.90 3.74
N LEU A 112 5.91 33.43 3.16
CA LEU A 112 5.17 32.24 3.65
C LEU A 112 6.04 30.98 3.54
N PHE A 113 6.72 30.78 2.43
CA PHE A 113 7.60 29.63 2.22
C PHE A 113 8.75 29.61 3.21
N VAL A 114 9.47 30.71 3.39
CA VAL A 114 10.59 30.80 4.34
C VAL A 114 10.10 30.51 5.75
N GLY A 115 8.98 31.11 6.17
CA GLY A 115 8.38 30.85 7.47
C GLY A 115 7.97 29.37 7.65
N ALA A 116 7.36 28.79 6.62
CA ALA A 116 6.94 27.40 6.64
C ALA A 116 8.12 26.42 6.65
N VAL A 117 9.19 26.71 5.91
CA VAL A 117 10.42 25.91 5.91
C VAL A 117 11.07 25.90 7.30
N ILE A 118 11.20 27.06 7.93
CA ILE A 118 11.78 27.14 9.28
C ILE A 118 10.95 26.35 10.30
N ILE A 119 9.64 26.61 10.37
CA ILE A 119 8.75 25.93 11.32
C ILE A 119 8.63 24.42 10.98
N GLY A 120 8.51 24.09 9.70
CA GLY A 120 8.37 22.72 9.26
C GLY A 120 9.63 21.88 9.46
N MET A 121 10.82 22.45 9.30
CA MET A 121 12.08 21.77 9.63
C MET A 121 12.23 21.54 11.14
N LEU A 122 11.88 22.52 11.97
CA LEU A 122 11.88 22.33 13.42
C LEU A 122 10.89 21.21 13.83
N ALA A 123 9.65 21.26 13.36
CA ALA A 123 8.66 20.23 13.62
C ALA A 123 9.11 18.86 13.07
N GLY A 124 9.71 18.83 11.89
CA GLY A 124 10.23 17.62 11.24
C GLY A 124 11.41 17.01 11.99
N PHE A 125 12.27 17.83 12.56
CA PHE A 125 13.36 17.35 13.40
C PHE A 125 12.85 16.60 14.64
N PHE A 126 11.86 17.13 15.34
CA PHE A 126 11.23 16.42 16.46
C PHE A 126 10.46 15.18 16.02
N SER A 127 9.72 15.28 14.92
CA SER A 127 8.96 14.14 14.39
C SER A 127 9.87 13.00 13.89
N SER A 128 11.06 13.31 13.37
CA SER A 128 12.01 12.30 12.88
C SER A 128 12.42 11.30 13.98
N ARG A 129 12.54 11.75 15.23
CA ARG A 129 12.81 10.86 16.37
C ARG A 129 11.68 9.87 16.61
N VAL A 130 10.44 10.35 16.54
CA VAL A 130 9.25 9.49 16.71
C VAL A 130 9.23 8.42 15.62
N PHE A 131 9.48 8.80 14.36
CA PHE A 131 9.54 7.87 13.26
C PHE A 131 10.71 6.88 13.37
N ALA A 132 11.87 7.34 13.86
CA ALA A 132 13.02 6.46 14.13
C ALA A 132 12.69 5.42 15.21
N MET A 133 12.04 5.85 16.31
CA MET A 133 11.59 4.91 17.36
C MET A 133 10.56 3.91 16.83
N ILE A 134 9.62 4.35 15.99
CA ILE A 134 8.64 3.43 15.36
C ILE A 134 9.38 2.44 14.45
N LEU A 135 10.32 2.89 13.63
CA LEU A 135 11.12 2.03 12.76
C LEU A 135 11.87 0.96 13.56
N LEU A 136 12.61 1.36 14.60
CA LEU A 136 13.37 0.42 15.41
C LEU A 136 12.46 -0.58 16.14
N ARG A 137 11.29 -0.12 16.58
CA ARG A 137 10.29 -1.02 17.19
C ARG A 137 9.72 -2.03 16.17
N VAL A 138 9.48 -1.61 14.92
CA VAL A 138 9.04 -2.53 13.84
C VAL A 138 10.13 -3.56 13.53
N LEU A 139 11.40 -3.18 13.67
CA LEU A 139 12.56 -4.05 13.46
C LEU A 139 12.94 -4.87 14.72
N GLU A 140 12.16 -4.76 15.79
CA GLU A 140 12.44 -5.40 17.08
C GLU A 140 13.85 -5.10 17.64
N LYS A 141 14.41 -3.92 17.33
CA LYS A 141 15.73 -3.49 17.81
C LYS A 141 15.59 -2.60 19.04
N GLU A 142 16.27 -2.98 20.13
CA GLU A 142 16.42 -2.16 21.34
C GLU A 142 17.59 -1.20 21.15
N ALA A 143 17.37 -0.09 20.48
CA ALA A 143 18.38 0.96 20.35
C ALA A 143 17.84 2.31 20.83
N LEU A 144 18.64 3.03 21.60
CA LEU A 144 18.36 4.40 22.01
C LEU A 144 18.64 5.33 20.83
N VAL A 145 17.59 5.92 20.28
CA VAL A 145 17.74 6.94 19.21
C VAL A 145 18.10 8.26 19.85
N THR A 146 19.32 8.75 19.60
CA THR A 146 19.68 10.12 19.92
C THR A 146 19.20 11.07 18.82
N MET A 147 18.98 12.34 19.20
CA MET A 147 18.61 13.37 18.23
C MET A 147 19.87 13.87 17.51
N THR A 148 20.20 13.27 16.38
CA THR A 148 21.31 13.74 15.55
C THR A 148 20.82 14.68 14.46
N PHE A 149 21.48 15.86 14.36
CA PHE A 149 21.17 16.81 13.29
C PHE A 149 21.95 16.45 12.03
N SER A 150 21.22 16.12 10.95
CA SER A 150 21.83 15.79 9.65
C SER A 150 21.93 17.02 8.75
N THR A 151 23.14 17.49 8.51
CA THR A 151 23.42 18.58 7.55
C THR A 151 23.04 18.17 6.13
N GLN A 152 23.18 16.89 5.78
CA GLN A 152 22.77 16.37 4.46
C GLN A 152 21.25 16.47 4.27
N ALA A 153 20.47 16.08 5.28
CA ALA A 153 19.02 16.22 5.26
C ALA A 153 18.58 17.68 5.14
N LEU A 154 19.27 18.60 5.84
CA LEU A 154 19.01 20.02 5.72
C LEU A 154 19.27 20.53 4.30
N MET A 155 20.44 20.25 3.73
CA MET A 155 20.79 20.68 2.37
C MET A 155 19.84 20.12 1.32
N GLN A 156 19.53 18.83 1.37
CA GLN A 156 18.60 18.18 0.45
C GLN A 156 17.20 18.80 0.53
N SER A 157 16.69 19.05 1.74
CA SER A 157 15.38 19.67 1.91
C SER A 157 15.36 21.12 1.44
N MET A 158 16.41 21.88 1.71
CA MET A 158 16.55 23.27 1.20
C MET A 158 16.51 23.33 -0.33
N ILE A 159 17.23 22.43 -1.01
CA ILE A 159 17.22 22.33 -2.48
C ILE A 159 15.81 22.01 -2.98
N VAL A 160 15.17 20.98 -2.42
CA VAL A 160 13.84 20.53 -2.84
C VAL A 160 12.79 21.63 -2.66
N PHE A 161 12.75 22.29 -1.49
CA PHE A 161 11.77 23.34 -1.22
C PHE A 161 12.08 24.63 -2.00
N THR A 162 13.34 24.90 -2.36
CA THR A 162 13.69 26.01 -3.27
C THR A 162 13.18 25.74 -4.68
N ILE A 163 13.37 24.53 -5.21
CA ILE A 163 12.82 24.12 -6.51
C ILE A 163 11.28 24.21 -6.48
N LEU A 164 10.67 23.73 -5.42
CA LEU A 164 9.21 23.77 -5.25
C LEU A 164 8.68 25.22 -5.19
N LEU A 165 9.37 26.12 -4.50
CA LEU A 165 9.06 27.56 -4.50
C LEU A 165 9.08 28.13 -5.92
N ILE A 166 10.11 27.83 -6.70
CA ILE A 166 10.22 28.30 -8.11
C ILE A 166 9.03 27.80 -8.92
N ILE A 167 8.67 26.51 -8.81
CA ILE A 167 7.52 25.93 -9.53
C ILE A 167 6.21 26.63 -9.13
N VAL A 168 6.00 26.90 -7.83
CA VAL A 168 4.83 27.61 -7.30
C VAL A 168 4.77 29.05 -7.85
N LEU A 169 5.89 29.75 -7.89
CA LEU A 169 5.94 31.12 -8.46
C LEU A 169 5.63 31.12 -9.96
N ILE A 170 6.11 30.13 -10.71
CA ILE A 170 5.78 29.96 -12.14
C ILE A 170 4.28 29.68 -12.30
N GLN A 171 3.70 28.75 -11.52
CA GLN A 171 2.28 28.44 -11.54
C GLN A 171 1.43 29.69 -11.26
N MET A 172 1.80 30.45 -10.25
CA MET A 172 1.12 31.69 -9.87
C MET A 172 1.19 32.76 -10.99
N ALA A 173 2.37 32.98 -11.55
CA ALA A 173 2.55 33.92 -12.65
C ALA A 173 1.73 33.52 -13.88
N TRP A 174 1.75 32.20 -14.22
CA TRP A 174 0.94 31.66 -15.31
C TRP A 174 -0.57 31.91 -15.10
N MET A 175 -1.07 31.63 -13.86
CA MET A 175 -2.48 31.88 -13.52
C MET A 175 -2.87 33.36 -13.71
N ILE A 176 -2.06 34.31 -13.22
CA ILE A 176 -2.36 35.74 -13.29
C ILE A 176 -2.35 36.24 -14.74
N HIS A 177 -1.43 35.74 -15.57
CA HIS A 177 -1.33 36.16 -16.97
C HIS A 177 -2.48 35.65 -17.85
N HIS A 178 -2.98 34.45 -17.58
CA HIS A 178 -4.03 33.81 -18.40
C HIS A 178 -5.46 34.08 -17.94
N VAL A 179 -5.66 34.66 -16.75
CA VAL A 179 -7.01 34.99 -16.26
C VAL A 179 -7.42 36.41 -16.69
N SER A 180 -8.60 36.52 -17.30
CA SER A 180 -9.16 37.83 -17.70
C SER A 180 -9.85 38.51 -16.51
N LEU A 181 -9.89 39.85 -16.51
CA LEU A 181 -10.59 40.67 -15.51
C LEU A 181 -12.05 40.22 -15.33
N LEU A 182 -12.76 40.00 -16.45
CA LEU A 182 -14.15 39.57 -16.42
C LEU A 182 -14.34 38.21 -15.75
N SER A 183 -13.39 37.27 -15.98
CA SER A 183 -13.43 35.95 -15.36
C SER A 183 -13.12 35.99 -13.86
N LEU A 184 -12.31 36.94 -13.37
CA LEU A 184 -12.03 37.12 -11.94
C LEU A 184 -13.26 37.57 -11.16
N PHE A 185 -14.10 38.47 -11.75
CA PHE A 185 -15.34 38.91 -11.13
C PHE A 185 -16.49 37.91 -11.29
N SER A 186 -16.52 37.20 -12.42
CA SER A 186 -17.54 36.18 -12.69
C SER A 186 -17.18 34.80 -12.13
N ALA A 187 -15.94 34.58 -11.64
CA ALA A 187 -15.49 33.30 -11.13
C ALA A 187 -16.41 32.74 -10.02
N ALA A 188 -16.98 33.62 -9.18
CA ALA A 188 -17.97 33.25 -8.20
C ALA A 188 -19.35 32.89 -8.80
N LYS A 189 -19.67 33.43 -9.99
CA LYS A 189 -20.91 33.17 -10.72
C LYS A 189 -20.78 32.10 -11.80
N GLN A 190 -19.58 31.88 -12.34
CA GLN A 190 -19.31 30.86 -13.38
C GLN A 190 -19.29 29.42 -12.84
N ALA A 191 -19.28 29.22 -11.53
CA ALA A 191 -19.43 27.89 -10.92
C ALA A 191 -20.78 27.22 -11.24
N ASP A 192 -21.79 28.03 -11.60
CA ASP A 192 -23.11 27.55 -11.98
C ASP A 192 -23.19 27.37 -13.51
N GLU A 193 -22.63 26.26 -14.01
CA GLU A 193 -23.01 25.81 -15.36
C GLU A 193 -24.52 25.56 -15.37
N ARG A 194 -25.25 26.24 -16.29
CA ARG A 194 -26.67 25.95 -16.53
C ARG A 194 -26.82 24.44 -16.77
N VAL A 195 -27.64 23.76 -16.00
CA VAL A 195 -27.98 22.37 -16.23
C VAL A 195 -28.67 22.26 -17.58
N ARG A 196 -27.89 22.05 -18.64
CA ARG A 196 -28.41 21.64 -19.94
C ARG A 196 -29.01 20.25 -19.80
N ARG A 197 -30.10 19.97 -20.54
CA ARG A 197 -30.61 18.59 -20.64
C ARG A 197 -29.46 17.65 -20.97
N PHE A 198 -29.32 16.59 -20.21
CA PHE A 198 -28.28 15.58 -20.48
C PHE A 198 -28.51 15.00 -21.88
N SER A 199 -27.51 15.09 -22.74
CA SER A 199 -27.54 14.43 -24.04
C SER A 199 -27.42 12.92 -23.86
N ALA A 200 -28.11 12.13 -24.70
CA ALA A 200 -27.93 10.68 -24.76
C ALA A 200 -26.44 10.29 -24.89
N PHE A 201 -25.66 11.06 -25.61
CA PHE A 201 -24.20 10.90 -25.75
C PHE A 201 -23.46 10.97 -24.41
N GLN A 202 -23.82 11.92 -23.54
CA GLN A 202 -23.20 12.04 -22.19
C GLN A 202 -23.56 10.85 -21.29
N MET A 203 -24.75 10.29 -21.46
CA MET A 203 -25.19 9.08 -20.78
C MET A 203 -24.35 7.86 -21.18
N VAL A 204 -24.14 7.70 -22.50
CA VAL A 204 -23.31 6.62 -23.07
C VAL A 204 -21.87 6.73 -22.56
N ILE A 205 -21.28 7.92 -22.57
CA ILE A 205 -19.92 8.13 -22.03
C ILE A 205 -19.85 7.82 -20.53
N GLY A 206 -20.86 8.19 -19.76
CA GLY A 206 -20.92 7.88 -18.32
C GLY A 206 -20.99 6.37 -18.08
N PHE A 207 -21.78 5.65 -18.87
CA PHE A 207 -21.88 4.19 -18.80
C PHE A 207 -20.58 3.50 -19.26
N LEU A 208 -19.93 4.02 -20.30
CA LEU A 208 -18.59 3.59 -20.72
C LEU A 208 -17.57 3.72 -19.57
N GLY A 209 -17.66 4.77 -18.75
CA GLY A 209 -16.80 4.93 -17.57
C GLY A 209 -16.96 3.77 -16.58
N LEU A 210 -18.18 3.30 -16.32
CA LEU A 210 -18.42 2.13 -15.48
C LEU A 210 -17.87 0.85 -16.09
N ILE A 211 -18.07 0.64 -17.39
CA ILE A 211 -17.52 -0.52 -18.12
C ILE A 211 -16.00 -0.53 -18.03
N LEU A 212 -15.34 0.61 -18.22
CA LEU A 212 -13.88 0.72 -18.11
C LEU A 212 -13.36 0.36 -16.72
N ILE A 213 -14.05 0.79 -15.64
CA ILE A 213 -13.68 0.41 -14.27
C ILE A 213 -13.81 -1.10 -14.06
N VAL A 214 -14.96 -1.67 -14.47
CA VAL A 214 -15.21 -3.11 -14.32
C VAL A 214 -14.20 -3.93 -15.13
N TYR A 215 -13.90 -3.50 -16.37
CA TYR A 215 -12.88 -4.13 -17.20
C TYR A 215 -11.50 -4.05 -16.54
N GLY A 216 -11.13 -2.89 -15.99
CA GLY A 216 -9.87 -2.72 -15.28
C GLY A 216 -9.75 -3.62 -14.04
N TYR A 217 -10.85 -3.80 -13.29
CA TYR A 217 -10.90 -4.74 -12.17
C TYR A 217 -10.77 -6.19 -12.62
N TYR A 218 -11.50 -6.58 -13.66
CA TYR A 218 -11.37 -7.91 -14.25
C TYR A 218 -9.94 -8.17 -14.75
N ALA A 219 -9.37 -7.24 -15.51
CA ALA A 219 -8.01 -7.35 -16.00
C ALA A 219 -6.97 -7.42 -14.87
N SER A 220 -7.20 -6.70 -13.74
CA SER A 220 -6.30 -6.76 -12.60
C SER A 220 -6.28 -8.14 -11.93
N THR A 221 -7.42 -8.83 -11.85
CA THR A 221 -7.47 -10.21 -11.30
C THR A 221 -6.80 -11.25 -12.20
N LYS A 222 -6.54 -10.89 -13.47
CA LYS A 222 -5.89 -11.73 -14.46
C LYS A 222 -4.44 -11.29 -14.77
N LEU A 223 -3.91 -10.35 -13.99
CA LEU A 223 -2.62 -9.72 -14.28
C LEU A 223 -1.45 -10.71 -14.25
N PHE A 224 -1.47 -11.65 -13.33
CA PHE A 224 -0.43 -12.66 -13.14
C PHE A 224 -0.80 -14.03 -13.76
N ASP A 225 -1.92 -14.13 -14.45
CA ASP A 225 -2.20 -15.33 -15.24
C ASP A 225 -1.13 -15.49 -16.33
N ILE A 226 -0.77 -16.72 -16.63
CA ILE A 226 0.32 -17.08 -17.55
C ILE A 226 0.18 -16.40 -18.92
N GLU A 227 -1.04 -16.26 -19.43
CA GLU A 227 -1.33 -15.57 -20.69
C GLU A 227 -0.95 -14.07 -20.64
N SER A 228 -1.01 -13.48 -19.46
CA SER A 228 -0.71 -12.07 -19.24
C SER A 228 0.77 -11.80 -18.96
N ALA A 229 1.53 -12.82 -18.59
CA ALA A 229 2.92 -12.69 -18.12
C ALA A 229 3.85 -12.07 -19.18
N GLY A 230 3.67 -12.41 -20.46
CA GLY A 230 4.49 -11.86 -21.56
C GLY A 230 4.34 -10.34 -21.77
N ASN A 231 3.26 -9.73 -21.29
CA ASN A 231 2.93 -8.32 -21.48
C ASN A 231 2.59 -7.61 -20.15
N LEU A 232 3.14 -8.08 -19.03
CA LEU A 232 2.81 -7.62 -17.68
C LEU A 232 2.79 -6.07 -17.58
N PHE A 233 3.85 -5.41 -18.06
CA PHE A 233 3.96 -3.96 -17.99
C PHE A 233 2.87 -3.22 -18.80
N ILE A 234 2.56 -3.72 -19.99
CA ILE A 234 1.49 -3.16 -20.85
C ILE A 234 0.13 -3.35 -20.18
N ASN A 235 -0.14 -4.54 -19.63
CA ASN A 235 -1.37 -4.83 -18.91
C ASN A 235 -1.54 -3.93 -17.68
N MET A 236 -0.49 -3.66 -16.92
CA MET A 236 -0.50 -2.70 -15.81
C MET A 236 -0.90 -1.29 -16.28
N ILE A 237 -0.34 -0.82 -17.40
CA ILE A 237 -0.70 0.49 -17.97
C ILE A 237 -2.17 0.51 -18.40
N ILE A 238 -2.67 -0.54 -19.04
CA ILE A 238 -4.07 -0.66 -19.47
C ILE A 238 -5.01 -0.63 -18.25
N ILE A 239 -4.69 -1.38 -17.18
CA ILE A 239 -5.46 -1.39 -15.94
C ILE A 239 -5.51 0.01 -15.32
N LEU A 240 -4.38 0.70 -15.22
CA LEU A 240 -4.32 2.05 -14.68
C LEU A 240 -5.09 3.05 -15.58
N ALA A 241 -4.91 2.99 -16.89
CA ALA A 241 -5.61 3.88 -17.82
C ALA A 241 -7.13 3.67 -17.78
N THR A 242 -7.60 2.44 -17.74
CA THR A 242 -9.04 2.11 -17.71
C THR A 242 -9.67 2.46 -16.37
N THR A 243 -9.02 2.17 -15.25
CA THR A 243 -9.54 2.50 -13.91
C THR A 243 -9.54 4.01 -13.64
N ILE A 244 -8.44 4.72 -13.93
CA ILE A 244 -8.35 6.17 -13.72
C ILE A 244 -9.24 6.92 -14.70
N GLY A 245 -9.19 6.57 -15.99
CA GLY A 245 -10.02 7.17 -17.04
C GLY A 245 -11.51 6.90 -16.80
N GLY A 246 -11.86 5.66 -16.45
CA GLY A 246 -13.22 5.28 -16.09
C GLY A 246 -13.74 6.06 -14.88
N THR A 247 -12.93 6.20 -13.83
CA THR A 247 -13.28 6.99 -12.64
C THR A 247 -13.53 8.48 -12.99
N PHE A 248 -12.70 9.05 -13.85
CA PHE A 248 -12.91 10.41 -14.32
C PHE A 248 -14.24 10.56 -15.09
N LEU A 249 -14.56 9.63 -15.98
CA LEU A 249 -15.82 9.64 -16.74
C LEU A 249 -17.03 9.45 -15.82
N VAL A 250 -16.93 8.59 -14.82
CA VAL A 250 -18.00 8.38 -13.81
C VAL A 250 -18.27 9.67 -13.05
N PHE A 251 -17.26 10.34 -12.51
CA PHE A 251 -17.46 11.59 -11.80
C PHE A 251 -17.98 12.71 -12.70
N ARG A 252 -17.52 12.77 -13.94
CA ARG A 252 -17.88 13.86 -14.86
C ARG A 252 -19.29 13.71 -15.43
N PHE A 253 -19.74 12.48 -15.69
CA PHE A 253 -20.99 12.22 -16.40
C PHE A 253 -21.99 11.38 -15.59
N SER A 254 -21.61 10.22 -15.05
CA SER A 254 -22.54 9.29 -14.40
C SER A 254 -23.15 9.85 -13.14
N VAL A 255 -22.33 10.46 -12.27
CA VAL A 255 -22.81 11.01 -11.01
C VAL A 255 -23.80 12.16 -11.24
N ALA A 256 -23.47 13.06 -12.16
CA ALA A 256 -24.35 14.17 -12.52
C ALA A 256 -25.68 13.66 -13.11
N PHE A 257 -25.63 12.60 -13.92
CA PHE A 257 -26.82 11.95 -14.48
C PHE A 257 -27.69 11.30 -13.40
N ILE A 258 -27.08 10.53 -12.47
CA ILE A 258 -27.80 9.88 -11.36
C ILE A 258 -28.51 10.94 -10.51
N MET A 259 -27.81 12.02 -10.13
CA MET A 259 -28.39 13.10 -9.32
C MET A 259 -29.55 13.81 -10.04
N ASN A 260 -29.42 14.04 -11.36
CA ASN A 260 -30.51 14.61 -12.16
C ASN A 260 -31.71 13.64 -12.26
N THR A 261 -31.48 12.34 -12.41
CA THR A 261 -32.54 11.32 -12.44
C THR A 261 -33.29 11.24 -11.12
N ILE A 262 -32.58 11.29 -9.96
CA ILE A 262 -33.20 11.36 -8.64
C ILE A 262 -34.08 12.62 -8.52
N ARG A 263 -33.58 13.76 -8.99
CA ARG A 263 -34.35 15.00 -9.04
C ARG A 263 -35.62 14.88 -9.86
N LEU A 264 -35.54 14.30 -11.07
CA LEU A 264 -36.68 14.14 -11.97
C LEU A 264 -37.74 13.18 -11.40
N LYS A 265 -37.32 12.06 -10.77
CA LYS A 265 -38.25 11.12 -10.11
C LYS A 265 -39.06 11.77 -8.98
N LYS A 266 -38.52 12.80 -8.32
CA LYS A 266 -39.24 13.55 -7.29
C LYS A 266 -40.24 14.59 -7.85
N LYS A 267 -40.49 14.67 -9.15
CA LYS A 267 -41.51 15.48 -9.83
C LYS A 267 -41.57 16.95 -9.34
N GLY A 268 -40.42 17.55 -8.98
CA GLY A 268 -40.37 18.92 -8.47
C GLY A 268 -40.66 19.07 -6.96
N HIS A 269 -41.10 18.02 -6.27
CA HIS A 269 -41.30 18.05 -4.80
C HIS A 269 -39.98 17.79 -4.09
N LEU A 270 -39.06 18.76 -4.17
CA LEU A 270 -37.77 18.69 -3.50
C LEU A 270 -37.92 19.28 -2.08
N SER A 271 -37.54 18.51 -1.07
CA SER A 271 -37.38 19.04 0.28
C SER A 271 -36.18 20.00 0.32
N ILE A 272 -36.14 20.88 1.30
CA ILE A 272 -35.02 21.82 1.50
C ILE A 272 -33.70 21.04 1.59
N LYS A 273 -33.70 19.88 2.23
CA LYS A 273 -32.53 18.98 2.30
C LYS A 273 -32.06 18.54 0.91
N ASP A 274 -33.00 18.17 0.05
CA ASP A 274 -32.71 17.74 -1.30
C ASP A 274 -32.12 18.88 -2.15
N VAL A 275 -32.69 20.08 -2.03
CA VAL A 275 -32.20 21.27 -2.74
C VAL A 275 -30.79 21.61 -2.30
N LEU A 276 -30.53 21.65 -0.99
CA LEU A 276 -29.21 22.01 -0.45
C LEU A 276 -28.14 20.93 -0.72
N ALA A 277 -28.53 19.66 -0.85
CA ALA A 277 -27.59 18.57 -1.15
C ALA A 277 -27.39 18.37 -2.65
N LEU A 278 -28.48 18.19 -3.43
CA LEU A 278 -28.41 17.78 -4.83
C LEU A 278 -27.99 18.92 -5.75
N THR A 279 -28.46 20.15 -5.50
CA THR A 279 -28.20 21.28 -6.40
C THR A 279 -26.70 21.61 -6.50
N PRO A 280 -25.94 21.79 -5.39
CA PRO A 280 -24.49 22.01 -5.49
C PRO A 280 -23.75 20.84 -6.15
N ILE A 281 -24.15 19.60 -5.85
CA ILE A 281 -23.53 18.42 -6.47
C ILE A 281 -23.74 18.44 -7.98
N MET A 282 -24.97 18.65 -8.46
CA MET A 282 -25.28 18.64 -9.89
C MET A 282 -24.57 19.74 -10.67
N HIS A 283 -24.54 20.96 -10.14
CA HIS A 283 -23.94 22.11 -10.84
C HIS A 283 -22.42 22.09 -10.83
N ARG A 284 -21.80 21.57 -9.76
CA ARG A 284 -20.34 21.59 -9.58
C ARG A 284 -19.62 20.31 -10.00
N MET A 285 -20.34 19.21 -10.30
CA MET A 285 -19.71 17.91 -10.59
C MET A 285 -18.75 17.94 -11.77
N LYS A 286 -19.11 18.61 -12.88
CA LYS A 286 -18.22 18.71 -14.03
C LYS A 286 -16.91 19.43 -13.70
N SER A 287 -17.00 20.51 -12.93
CA SER A 287 -15.86 21.28 -12.46
C SER A 287 -15.03 20.49 -11.43
N ASN A 288 -15.69 19.72 -10.58
CA ASN A 288 -15.08 18.96 -9.48
C ASN A 288 -14.56 17.58 -9.89
N ALA A 289 -14.93 17.05 -11.05
CA ALA A 289 -14.58 15.69 -11.49
C ALA A 289 -13.07 15.42 -11.42
N LYS A 290 -12.22 16.34 -11.87
CA LYS A 290 -10.76 16.21 -11.80
C LYS A 290 -10.26 16.04 -10.36
N SER A 291 -10.74 16.88 -9.43
CA SER A 291 -10.34 16.83 -8.03
C SER A 291 -10.82 15.55 -7.35
N LEU A 292 -12.08 15.12 -7.61
CA LEU A 292 -12.63 13.89 -7.03
C LEU A 292 -11.91 12.66 -7.57
N THR A 293 -11.58 12.62 -8.87
CA THR A 293 -10.78 11.55 -9.46
C THR A 293 -9.40 11.48 -8.80
N LEU A 294 -8.71 12.61 -8.67
CA LEU A 294 -7.40 12.66 -8.02
C LEU A 294 -7.47 12.13 -6.58
N ILE A 295 -8.45 12.59 -5.80
CA ILE A 295 -8.68 12.12 -4.43
C ILE A 295 -8.91 10.61 -4.40
N THR A 296 -9.77 10.09 -5.28
CA THR A 296 -10.11 8.66 -5.35
C THR A 296 -8.89 7.82 -5.70
N VAL A 297 -8.11 8.24 -6.70
CA VAL A 297 -6.89 7.54 -7.13
C VAL A 297 -5.85 7.55 -6.00
N LEU A 298 -5.61 8.70 -5.38
CA LEU A 298 -4.69 8.79 -4.24
C LEU A 298 -5.15 7.95 -3.05
N THR A 299 -6.47 7.88 -2.79
CA THR A 299 -7.06 6.98 -1.78
C THR A 299 -6.76 5.52 -2.11
N GLY A 300 -7.01 5.10 -3.34
CA GLY A 300 -6.74 3.72 -3.79
C GLY A 300 -5.27 3.34 -3.69
N VAL A 301 -4.36 4.21 -4.14
CA VAL A 301 -2.91 4.00 -4.05
C VAL A 301 -2.43 3.96 -2.61
N SER A 302 -2.83 4.94 -1.79
CA SER A 302 -2.48 5.01 -0.37
C SER A 302 -2.85 3.72 0.36
N LEU A 303 -4.12 3.31 0.23
CA LEU A 303 -4.63 2.13 0.90
C LEU A 303 -4.00 0.84 0.32
N GLY A 304 -3.83 0.76 -1.01
CA GLY A 304 -3.20 -0.39 -1.66
C GLY A 304 -1.78 -0.65 -1.15
N VAL A 305 -0.94 0.40 -1.16
CA VAL A 305 0.44 0.32 -0.68
C VAL A 305 0.49 -0.03 0.81
N THR A 306 -0.33 0.61 1.64
CA THR A 306 -0.38 0.34 3.09
C THR A 306 -0.85 -1.09 3.37
N THR A 307 -1.86 -1.57 2.62
CA THR A 307 -2.39 -2.93 2.79
C THR A 307 -1.37 -4.00 2.41
N LEU A 308 -0.69 -3.85 1.26
CA LEU A 308 0.35 -4.80 0.83
C LEU A 308 1.50 -4.87 1.84
N SER A 309 1.90 -3.72 2.39
CA SER A 309 2.91 -3.66 3.45
C SER A 309 2.46 -4.36 4.73
N TYR A 310 1.19 -4.18 5.09
CA TYR A 310 0.63 -4.83 6.28
C TYR A 310 0.46 -6.34 6.06
N ILE A 311 0.13 -6.79 4.85
CA ILE A 311 0.13 -8.22 4.47
C ILE A 311 1.53 -8.81 4.68
N ALA A 312 2.58 -8.14 4.21
CA ALA A 312 3.95 -8.60 4.36
C ALA A 312 4.37 -8.74 5.84
N TYR A 313 4.00 -7.77 6.68
CA TYR A 313 4.24 -7.84 8.12
C TYR A 313 3.46 -8.97 8.79
N TYR A 314 2.15 -9.04 8.53
CA TYR A 314 1.25 -10.04 9.10
C TYR A 314 1.67 -11.46 8.76
N SER A 315 2.19 -11.66 7.56
CA SER A 315 2.60 -12.97 7.06
C SER A 315 4.05 -13.35 7.41
N SER A 316 4.80 -12.49 8.10
CA SER A 316 6.23 -12.74 8.39
C SER A 316 6.46 -14.00 9.22
N GLU A 317 5.59 -14.27 10.19
CA GLU A 317 5.64 -15.48 11.04
C GLU A 317 5.27 -16.73 10.22
N ALA A 318 4.16 -16.69 9.47
CA ALA A 318 3.73 -17.82 8.64
C ALA A 318 4.78 -18.14 7.54
N SER A 319 5.41 -17.11 6.98
CA SER A 319 6.49 -17.28 6.01
C SER A 319 7.77 -17.85 6.64
N ALA A 320 8.08 -17.52 7.88
CA ALA A 320 9.17 -18.15 8.61
C ALA A 320 8.87 -19.63 8.89
N TYR A 321 7.63 -19.91 9.34
CA TYR A 321 7.20 -21.30 9.61
C TYR A 321 7.19 -22.18 8.35
N SER A 322 6.79 -21.62 7.19
CA SER A 322 6.83 -22.38 5.93
C SER A 322 8.24 -22.77 5.50
N GLN A 323 9.26 -22.05 5.96
CA GLN A 323 10.66 -22.34 5.67
C GLN A 323 11.34 -23.15 6.77
N VAL A 324 10.88 -23.01 8.02
CA VAL A 324 11.40 -23.70 9.20
C VAL A 324 10.21 -24.22 10.00
N PRO A 325 9.67 -25.40 9.65
CA PRO A 325 8.50 -25.99 10.31
C PRO A 325 8.88 -26.62 11.67
N GLY A 326 8.99 -25.81 12.70
CA GLY A 326 9.44 -26.16 14.05
C GLY A 326 10.39 -25.09 14.58
N ASP A 327 10.87 -25.21 15.83
CA ASP A 327 11.79 -24.22 16.39
C ASP A 327 13.19 -24.36 15.79
N PHE A 328 13.65 -25.61 15.60
CA PHE A 328 14.95 -25.91 14.99
C PHE A 328 14.81 -27.08 14.02
N ILE A 329 15.56 -27.01 12.93
CA ILE A 329 15.67 -28.08 11.94
C ILE A 329 17.13 -28.53 11.88
N LEU A 330 17.30 -29.86 12.00
CA LEU A 330 18.58 -30.53 11.80
C LEU A 330 18.46 -31.38 10.54
N LEU A 331 19.40 -31.22 9.63
CA LEU A 331 19.45 -32.00 8.39
C LEU A 331 20.64 -32.95 8.47
N GLU A 332 20.45 -34.17 7.98
CA GLU A 332 21.40 -35.24 8.06
C GLU A 332 21.80 -35.54 9.51
N GLU A 333 22.95 -36.13 9.76
CA GLU A 333 23.47 -36.46 11.10
C GLU A 333 24.16 -35.25 11.79
N GLN A 334 24.05 -34.06 11.25
CA GLN A 334 24.84 -32.89 11.66
C GLN A 334 24.16 -32.06 12.77
N GLY A 335 23.62 -32.67 13.77
CA GLY A 335 22.94 -31.91 14.83
C GLY A 335 23.04 -32.55 16.21
N GLU A 336 23.72 -33.72 16.35
CA GLU A 336 23.81 -34.45 17.60
C GLU A 336 24.38 -33.60 18.75
N GLY A 337 25.43 -32.83 18.52
CA GLY A 337 26.01 -31.95 19.54
C GLY A 337 25.09 -30.82 20.01
N PHE A 338 24.03 -30.48 19.26
CA PHE A 338 23.00 -29.54 19.70
C PHE A 338 22.01 -30.24 20.64
N LEU A 339 21.60 -31.47 20.31
CA LEU A 339 20.68 -32.24 21.14
C LEU A 339 21.30 -32.55 22.52
N GLU A 340 22.57 -32.96 22.55
CA GLU A 340 23.31 -33.15 23.80
C GLU A 340 23.30 -31.87 24.66
N LYS A 341 23.54 -30.70 24.07
CA LYS A 341 23.50 -29.43 24.81
C LYS A 341 22.11 -29.06 25.32
N LEU A 342 21.03 -29.41 24.60
CA LEU A 342 19.67 -29.21 25.09
C LEU A 342 19.40 -30.06 26.33
N GLU A 343 19.86 -31.33 26.33
CA GLU A 343 19.72 -32.25 27.45
C GLU A 343 20.56 -31.78 28.65
N GLU A 344 21.81 -31.38 28.46
CA GLU A 344 22.68 -30.83 29.50
C GLU A 344 22.09 -29.60 30.19
N ASN A 345 21.33 -28.78 29.46
CA ASN A 345 20.65 -27.59 29.99
C ASN A 345 19.22 -27.85 30.46
N ASN A 346 18.78 -29.13 30.51
CA ASN A 346 17.43 -29.55 30.91
C ASN A 346 16.30 -28.87 30.09
N ILE A 347 16.54 -28.61 28.80
CA ILE A 347 15.56 -28.03 27.88
C ILE A 347 14.72 -29.14 27.28
N ALA A 348 13.43 -29.14 27.59
CA ALA A 348 12.51 -30.19 27.11
C ALA A 348 12.01 -29.85 25.68
N TYR A 349 12.05 -30.85 24.82
CA TYR A 349 11.63 -30.72 23.42
C TYR A 349 10.87 -31.95 22.92
N ASP A 350 10.10 -31.79 21.86
CA ASP A 350 9.53 -32.86 21.04
C ASP A 350 10.34 -32.98 19.75
N LYS A 351 10.55 -34.23 19.30
CA LYS A 351 11.35 -34.54 18.11
C LYS A 351 10.49 -35.30 17.10
N ILE A 352 10.53 -34.87 15.82
CA ILE A 352 9.93 -35.59 14.70
C ILE A 352 11.00 -35.80 13.64
N ASP A 353 11.17 -37.06 13.24
CA ASP A 353 12.14 -37.45 12.22
C ASP A 353 11.42 -37.74 10.90
N TYR A 354 11.92 -37.16 9.82
CA TYR A 354 11.44 -37.37 8.44
C TYR A 354 12.54 -37.99 7.58
N ARG A 355 12.25 -39.10 6.96
CA ARG A 355 13.09 -39.69 5.92
C ARG A 355 12.78 -39.05 4.59
N LEU A 356 13.79 -38.72 3.84
CA LEU A 356 13.70 -38.00 2.56
C LEU A 356 14.27 -38.86 1.44
N GLN A 357 13.56 -38.90 0.30
CA GLN A 357 14.06 -39.49 -0.93
C GLN A 357 13.81 -38.55 -2.10
N GLY A 358 14.87 -38.16 -2.78
CA GLY A 358 14.76 -37.36 -4.01
C GLY A 358 14.25 -38.20 -5.19
N VAL A 359 13.40 -37.57 -6.01
CA VAL A 359 12.89 -38.11 -7.26
C VAL A 359 12.88 -37.00 -8.31
N THR A 360 12.81 -37.37 -9.58
CA THR A 360 12.68 -36.41 -10.68
C THR A 360 11.26 -36.45 -11.23
N ALA A 361 10.62 -35.29 -11.33
CA ALA A 361 9.28 -35.17 -11.91
C ALA A 361 9.06 -33.82 -12.57
N ALA A 362 8.16 -33.77 -13.55
CA ALA A 362 7.67 -32.56 -14.17
C ALA A 362 6.34 -32.12 -13.52
N VAL A 363 6.41 -31.41 -12.41
CA VAL A 363 5.22 -30.97 -11.61
C VAL A 363 4.25 -30.16 -12.44
N GLY A 364 4.70 -29.51 -13.50
CA GLY A 364 3.83 -28.81 -14.44
C GLY A 364 2.76 -29.69 -15.11
N GLN A 365 2.92 -31.02 -15.10
CA GLN A 365 1.87 -31.95 -15.56
C GLN A 365 0.62 -31.91 -14.67
N LEU A 366 0.73 -31.47 -13.44
CA LEU A 366 -0.38 -31.27 -12.49
C LEU A 366 -1.10 -29.94 -12.67
N MET A 367 -0.66 -29.09 -13.58
CA MET A 367 -1.32 -27.83 -13.89
C MET A 367 -2.43 -28.04 -14.93
N SER A 368 -3.31 -27.04 -15.07
CA SER A 368 -4.34 -27.07 -16.12
C SER A 368 -3.71 -27.25 -17.52
N LYS A 369 -4.41 -27.93 -18.43
CA LYS A 369 -3.94 -28.19 -19.82
C LYS A 369 -3.43 -26.94 -20.52
N LYS A 370 -4.06 -25.79 -20.27
CA LYS A 370 -3.68 -24.50 -20.84
C LYS A 370 -2.31 -24.00 -20.33
N GLN A 371 -1.93 -24.36 -19.13
CA GLN A 371 -0.66 -24.02 -18.53
C GLN A 371 0.47 -24.96 -18.98
N GLN A 372 0.13 -26.22 -19.23
CA GLN A 372 1.07 -27.23 -19.75
C GLN A 372 1.63 -26.89 -21.13
N ASP A 373 0.93 -26.08 -21.93
CA ASP A 373 1.40 -25.62 -23.26
C ASP A 373 2.66 -24.71 -23.17
N ASN A 374 3.01 -24.22 -21.97
CA ASN A 374 4.19 -23.40 -21.78
C ASN A 374 5.40 -24.27 -21.39
N PRO A 375 6.46 -24.31 -22.21
CA PRO A 375 7.65 -25.15 -21.98
C PRO A 375 8.34 -24.92 -20.64
N LEU A 376 8.18 -23.75 -20.03
CA LEU A 376 8.79 -23.42 -18.73
C LEU A 376 8.22 -24.26 -17.56
N TYR A 377 6.99 -24.78 -17.71
CA TYR A 377 6.32 -25.53 -16.65
C TYR A 377 6.42 -27.05 -16.81
N THR A 378 6.93 -27.52 -17.92
CA THR A 378 7.17 -28.95 -18.20
C THR A 378 8.60 -29.39 -17.89
N ILE A 379 9.42 -28.52 -17.28
CA ILE A 379 10.79 -28.83 -16.92
C ILE A 379 10.78 -29.82 -15.75
N GLU A 380 11.47 -30.92 -15.93
CA GLU A 380 11.75 -31.88 -14.87
C GLU A 380 12.68 -31.27 -13.82
N GLY A 381 12.34 -31.51 -12.56
CA GLY A 381 13.11 -31.04 -11.42
C GLY A 381 13.16 -32.07 -10.31
N THR A 382 14.14 -31.91 -9.42
CA THR A 382 14.24 -32.73 -8.22
C THR A 382 13.16 -32.33 -7.22
N ILE A 383 12.40 -33.33 -6.77
CA ILE A 383 11.37 -33.21 -5.75
C ILE A 383 11.65 -34.27 -4.71
N TYR A 384 11.25 -34.02 -3.46
CA TYR A 384 11.46 -34.98 -2.40
C TYR A 384 10.16 -35.69 -2.03
N THR A 385 10.28 -36.96 -1.64
CA THR A 385 9.22 -37.78 -1.10
C THR A 385 9.48 -38.09 0.36
N ILE A 386 8.42 -38.25 1.14
CA ILE A 386 8.42 -38.71 2.53
C ILE A 386 7.44 -39.87 2.69
N PRO A 387 7.70 -40.87 3.58
CA PRO A 387 6.75 -41.92 3.82
C PRO A 387 5.55 -41.46 4.63
N LEU A 388 4.40 -42.07 4.41
CA LEU A 388 3.16 -41.78 5.11
C LEU A 388 3.29 -41.87 6.63
N SER A 389 4.02 -42.87 7.11
CA SER A 389 4.24 -43.08 8.55
C SER A 389 4.93 -41.90 9.23
N ASP A 390 5.87 -41.22 8.54
CA ASP A 390 6.54 -40.03 9.05
C ASP A 390 5.60 -38.82 9.00
N TYR A 391 4.84 -38.66 7.92
CA TYR A 391 3.88 -37.57 7.77
C TYR A 391 2.74 -37.64 8.79
N GLN A 392 2.27 -38.85 9.13
CA GLN A 392 1.21 -39.06 10.12
C GLN A 392 1.59 -38.59 11.54
N GLN A 393 2.88 -38.43 11.86
CA GLN A 393 3.30 -37.83 13.13
C GLN A 393 2.83 -36.37 13.25
N SER A 394 2.72 -35.67 12.10
CA SER A 394 2.22 -34.28 12.03
C SER A 394 0.76 -34.17 11.57
N VAL A 395 0.26 -35.12 10.79
CA VAL A 395 -1.11 -35.16 10.23
C VAL A 395 -1.68 -36.57 10.40
N PRO A 396 -2.17 -36.94 11.61
CA PRO A 396 -2.60 -38.30 11.95
C PRO A 396 -3.75 -38.82 11.06
N GLU A 397 -4.57 -37.94 10.49
CA GLU A 397 -5.72 -38.31 9.65
C GLU A 397 -5.33 -38.66 8.19
N ALA A 398 -4.10 -38.41 7.76
CA ALA A 398 -3.65 -38.71 6.41
C ALA A 398 -3.71 -40.22 6.11
N LYS A 399 -4.24 -40.58 4.96
CA LYS A 399 -4.35 -41.95 4.48
C LYS A 399 -4.04 -42.02 3.01
N LEU A 400 -3.29 -43.06 2.61
CA LEU A 400 -2.92 -43.33 1.22
C LEU A 400 -2.97 -44.81 0.95
N SER A 401 -3.23 -45.20 -0.30
CA SER A 401 -3.21 -46.58 -0.77
C SER A 401 -2.56 -46.67 -2.16
N GLY A 402 -1.77 -47.72 -2.37
CA GLY A 402 -1.10 -47.97 -3.66
C GLY A 402 -0.23 -46.82 -4.12
N ASN A 403 -0.56 -46.26 -5.30
CA ASN A 403 0.17 -45.15 -5.94
C ASN A 403 -0.44 -43.78 -5.63
N GLU A 404 -1.37 -43.70 -4.68
CA GLU A 404 -1.92 -42.41 -4.23
C GLU A 404 -0.85 -41.60 -3.52
N VAL A 405 -0.85 -40.28 -3.75
CA VAL A 405 0.07 -39.34 -3.12
C VAL A 405 -0.66 -38.08 -2.66
N ILE A 406 -0.19 -37.52 -1.53
CA ILE A 406 -0.58 -36.19 -1.06
C ILE A 406 0.59 -35.24 -1.35
N LEU A 407 0.30 -34.07 -1.91
CA LEU A 407 1.28 -32.99 -1.94
C LEU A 407 1.19 -32.19 -0.65
N THR A 408 2.32 -31.92 -0.04
CA THR A 408 2.45 -31.05 1.16
C THR A 408 3.54 -30.01 0.94
N ASN A 409 3.75 -29.07 1.84
CA ASN A 409 4.64 -27.91 1.67
C ASN A 409 4.25 -26.99 0.49
N TYR A 410 3.00 -27.06 0.00
CA TYR A 410 2.58 -26.32 -1.19
C TYR A 410 1.50 -25.29 -0.86
N GLY A 411 1.93 -24.07 -0.56
CA GLY A 411 1.04 -22.99 -0.14
C GLY A 411 1.57 -21.62 -0.51
N GLY A 412 0.84 -20.57 -0.10
CA GLY A 412 1.24 -19.17 -0.28
C GLY A 412 1.49 -18.79 -1.74
N TYR A 413 2.63 -18.14 -1.98
CA TYR A 413 3.04 -17.65 -3.31
C TYR A 413 3.01 -18.72 -4.41
N MET A 414 3.53 -19.93 -4.10
CA MET A 414 3.63 -21.00 -5.09
C MET A 414 2.27 -21.54 -5.50
N ALA A 415 1.37 -21.76 -4.56
CA ALA A 415 0.03 -22.27 -4.84
C ALA A 415 -0.83 -21.26 -5.63
N GLU A 416 -0.66 -19.96 -5.39
CA GLU A 416 -1.40 -18.92 -6.12
C GLU A 416 -0.84 -18.68 -7.54
N MET A 417 0.49 -18.76 -7.69
CA MET A 417 1.14 -18.49 -8.98
C MET A 417 1.12 -19.71 -9.91
N PHE A 418 1.21 -20.91 -9.34
CA PHE A 418 1.28 -22.18 -10.05
C PHE A 418 0.24 -23.15 -9.52
N PRO A 419 -1.07 -22.87 -9.67
CA PRO A 419 -2.10 -23.72 -9.10
C PRO A 419 -2.01 -25.13 -9.67
N LEU A 420 -1.81 -26.12 -8.79
CA LEU A 420 -1.80 -27.54 -9.12
C LEU A 420 -3.21 -28.11 -8.93
N GLU A 421 -3.59 -29.03 -9.80
CA GLU A 421 -4.88 -29.69 -9.77
C GLU A 421 -4.72 -31.08 -9.12
N LYS A 422 -5.66 -31.48 -8.28
CA LYS A 422 -5.78 -32.86 -7.75
C LYS A 422 -6.55 -33.74 -8.71
N ASP A 423 -6.55 -35.03 -8.43
CA ASP A 423 -7.12 -36.09 -9.28
C ASP A 423 -6.42 -36.18 -10.65
N HIS A 424 -5.09 -35.95 -10.67
CA HIS A 424 -4.24 -36.06 -11.85
C HIS A 424 -3.08 -37.02 -11.59
N ASP A 425 -2.64 -37.65 -12.67
CA ASP A 425 -1.51 -38.55 -12.69
C ASP A 425 -0.21 -37.79 -13.03
N LEU A 426 0.88 -38.17 -12.36
CA LEU A 426 2.22 -37.64 -12.59
C LEU A 426 3.23 -38.77 -12.70
N VAL A 427 4.01 -38.77 -13.78
CA VAL A 427 5.11 -39.71 -13.94
C VAL A 427 6.33 -39.20 -13.17
N VAL A 428 6.89 -40.05 -12.34
CA VAL A 428 8.04 -39.78 -11.46
C VAL A 428 9.12 -40.80 -11.74
N SER A 429 10.37 -40.34 -11.84
CA SER A 429 11.52 -41.21 -12.04
C SER A 429 12.49 -41.16 -10.87
N ALA A 430 12.99 -42.33 -10.46
CA ALA A 430 14.03 -42.51 -9.47
C ALA A 430 15.10 -43.45 -10.04
N GLY A 431 16.13 -42.92 -10.67
CA GLY A 431 17.10 -43.69 -11.44
C GLY A 431 16.46 -44.34 -12.67
N GLU A 432 16.48 -45.69 -12.73
CA GLU A 432 15.85 -46.45 -13.82
C GLU A 432 14.37 -46.79 -13.54
N LEU A 433 13.87 -46.49 -12.33
CA LEU A 433 12.49 -46.77 -11.95
C LEU A 433 11.60 -45.59 -12.39
N GLU A 434 10.56 -45.90 -13.17
CA GLU A 434 9.47 -44.99 -13.47
C GLU A 434 8.19 -45.46 -12.79
N GLU A 435 7.56 -44.56 -12.02
CA GLU A 435 6.30 -44.81 -11.34
C GLU A 435 5.28 -43.73 -11.66
N THR A 436 4.00 -44.08 -11.65
CA THR A 436 2.92 -43.10 -11.83
C THR A 436 2.26 -42.84 -10.50
N PHE A 437 2.34 -41.58 -10.04
CA PHE A 437 1.68 -41.10 -8.83
C PHE A 437 0.30 -40.53 -9.18
N HIS A 438 -0.70 -40.86 -8.39
CA HIS A 438 -2.03 -40.27 -8.46
C HIS A 438 -2.20 -39.26 -7.32
N VAL A 439 -2.35 -37.98 -7.63
CA VAL A 439 -2.46 -36.90 -6.64
C VAL A 439 -3.89 -36.82 -6.10
N VAL A 440 -4.11 -37.28 -4.87
CA VAL A 440 -5.44 -37.29 -4.23
C VAL A 440 -5.75 -36.02 -3.44
N ASP A 441 -4.76 -35.39 -2.86
CA ASP A 441 -4.96 -34.15 -2.11
C ASP A 441 -3.72 -33.23 -2.10
N ILE A 442 -3.92 -31.96 -1.77
CA ILE A 442 -2.88 -30.92 -1.70
C ILE A 442 -3.04 -30.18 -0.39
N HIS A 443 -2.01 -30.23 0.47
CA HIS A 443 -1.97 -29.59 1.77
C HIS A 443 -1.00 -28.39 1.74
N ASP A 444 -1.39 -27.28 2.33
CA ASP A 444 -0.56 -26.10 2.53
C ASP A 444 0.39 -26.21 3.73
N LYS A 445 0.23 -27.27 4.56
CA LYS A 445 1.03 -27.50 5.74
C LYS A 445 2.48 -27.80 5.40
N SER A 446 3.40 -26.97 5.90
CA SER A 446 4.84 -27.22 5.77
C SER A 446 5.31 -28.16 6.86
N VAL A 447 6.01 -29.22 6.47
CA VAL A 447 6.64 -30.20 7.37
C VAL A 447 8.13 -30.38 7.09
N ILE A 448 8.58 -30.01 5.89
CA ILE A 448 9.97 -30.11 5.45
C ILE A 448 10.56 -28.71 5.26
N SER A 449 11.84 -28.55 5.60
CA SER A 449 12.57 -27.29 5.53
C SER A 449 12.60 -26.71 4.10
N GLY A 450 12.55 -25.38 4.02
CA GLY A 450 12.71 -24.64 2.77
C GLY A 450 14.05 -24.86 2.06
N ILE A 451 15.11 -25.26 2.76
CA ILE A 451 16.39 -25.63 2.14
C ILE A 451 16.23 -26.87 1.27
N VAL A 452 15.50 -27.88 1.75
CA VAL A 452 15.23 -29.11 1.01
C VAL A 452 14.40 -28.84 -0.24
N THR A 453 13.45 -27.91 -0.17
CA THR A 453 12.53 -27.56 -1.26
C THR A 453 13.06 -26.41 -2.15
N ALA A 454 14.38 -26.25 -2.25
CA ALA A 454 15.06 -25.28 -3.14
C ALA A 454 14.57 -23.83 -3.01
N GLY A 455 14.43 -23.33 -1.77
CA GLY A 455 14.07 -21.93 -1.48
C GLY A 455 12.68 -21.72 -0.90
N GLY A 456 12.02 -22.81 -0.44
CA GLY A 456 10.82 -22.69 0.40
C GLY A 456 9.51 -22.59 -0.36
N GLY A 457 9.28 -23.44 -1.35
CA GLY A 457 8.00 -23.41 -2.05
C GLY A 457 7.73 -24.57 -3.00
N GLY A 458 8.63 -25.54 -3.11
CA GLY A 458 8.37 -26.74 -3.91
C GLY A 458 7.52 -27.76 -3.14
N PRO A 459 6.63 -28.52 -3.83
CA PRO A 459 5.85 -29.55 -3.19
C PRO A 459 6.75 -30.71 -2.71
N ILE A 460 6.28 -31.34 -1.62
CA ILE A 460 6.81 -32.62 -1.12
C ILE A 460 5.73 -33.66 -1.38
N PHE A 461 6.09 -34.82 -1.90
CA PHE A 461 5.17 -35.94 -2.08
C PHE A 461 5.17 -36.82 -0.83
N VAL A 462 4.00 -37.00 -0.24
CA VAL A 462 3.75 -38.03 0.76
C VAL A 462 3.34 -39.29 0.01
N VAL A 463 4.08 -40.37 0.18
CA VAL A 463 3.84 -41.64 -0.51
C VAL A 463 3.61 -42.78 0.51
N THR A 464 3.06 -43.89 0.10
CA THR A 464 2.94 -45.07 0.98
C THR A 464 4.33 -45.57 1.39
N ASP A 465 4.45 -46.21 2.57
CA ASP A 465 5.73 -46.72 3.06
C ASP A 465 6.38 -47.76 2.14
N ASP A 466 5.56 -48.55 1.45
CA ASP A 466 6.05 -49.52 0.47
C ASP A 466 6.59 -48.86 -0.78
N MET A 467 5.89 -47.82 -1.28
CA MET A 467 6.38 -47.00 -2.41
C MET A 467 7.68 -46.28 -2.04
N PHE A 468 7.77 -45.69 -0.86
CA PHE A 468 8.99 -45.06 -0.37
C PHE A 468 10.18 -46.00 -0.38
N LYS A 469 10.02 -47.25 0.10
CA LYS A 469 11.07 -48.27 0.07
C LYS A 469 11.53 -48.59 -1.38
N SER A 470 10.60 -48.75 -2.30
CA SER A 470 10.95 -49.03 -3.70
C SER A 470 11.75 -47.90 -4.34
N LEU A 471 11.38 -46.63 -4.08
CA LEU A 471 12.10 -45.46 -4.55
C LEU A 471 13.51 -45.36 -3.96
N THR A 472 13.69 -45.67 -2.69
CA THR A 472 14.98 -45.61 -1.96
C THR A 472 15.97 -46.64 -2.49
N THR A 473 15.53 -47.81 -2.93
CA THR A 473 16.39 -48.92 -3.40
C THR A 473 17.13 -48.59 -4.71
N GLN A 474 16.60 -47.65 -5.49
CA GLN A 474 17.12 -47.24 -6.82
C GLN A 474 17.69 -45.83 -6.86
N ALA A 475 17.93 -45.22 -5.69
CA ALA A 475 18.22 -43.78 -5.59
C ALA A 475 19.53 -43.35 -6.28
N ALA A 476 19.41 -42.31 -7.10
CA ALA A 476 20.53 -41.42 -7.42
C ALA A 476 20.97 -40.65 -6.16
N LEU A 477 22.22 -40.13 -6.19
CA LEU A 477 22.75 -39.31 -5.09
C LEU A 477 22.00 -37.98 -5.02
N TYR A 478 21.12 -37.85 -4.03
CA TYR A 478 20.47 -36.60 -3.69
C TYR A 478 21.07 -36.04 -2.39
N PRO A 479 21.13 -34.72 -2.21
CA PRO A 479 21.81 -34.12 -1.06
C PRO A 479 21.13 -34.32 0.28
N TRP A 480 19.83 -34.66 0.30
CA TRP A 480 19.05 -34.74 1.53
C TRP A 480 18.39 -36.12 1.70
N HIS A 481 18.60 -36.74 2.87
CA HIS A 481 18.05 -38.05 3.21
C HIS A 481 17.28 -38.07 4.53
N HIS A 482 17.59 -37.13 5.44
CA HIS A 482 16.99 -37.09 6.75
C HIS A 482 16.81 -35.66 7.26
N GLN A 483 15.64 -35.38 7.86
CA GLN A 483 15.37 -34.16 8.60
C GLN A 483 14.84 -34.49 9.98
N THR A 484 15.40 -33.85 11.01
CA THR A 484 14.85 -33.84 12.35
C THR A 484 14.27 -32.46 12.65
N THR A 485 13.01 -32.42 13.00
CA THR A 485 12.29 -31.22 13.46
C THR A 485 12.22 -31.23 14.99
N ILE A 486 12.67 -30.16 15.62
CA ILE A 486 12.67 -29.94 17.06
C ILE A 486 11.67 -28.84 17.40
N THR A 487 10.79 -29.12 18.36
CA THR A 487 9.85 -28.14 18.93
C THR A 487 10.01 -28.09 20.44
N LEU A 488 10.32 -26.94 21.00
CA LEU A 488 10.50 -26.74 22.43
C LEU A 488 9.16 -26.78 23.17
N LYS A 489 9.17 -27.36 24.38
CA LYS A 489 7.96 -27.39 25.22
C LYS A 489 7.70 -26.08 25.96
N SER A 490 8.72 -25.21 26.08
CA SER A 490 8.62 -23.94 26.75
C SER A 490 9.19 -22.79 25.87
N ASN A 491 8.41 -21.75 25.66
CA ASN A 491 8.87 -20.55 24.94
C ASN A 491 9.95 -19.77 25.71
N GLU A 492 10.08 -19.98 27.03
CA GLU A 492 11.11 -19.32 27.85
C GLU A 492 12.52 -19.84 27.51
N ASP A 493 12.63 -21.05 26.99
CA ASP A 493 13.90 -21.68 26.64
C ASP A 493 14.41 -21.28 25.25
N ILE A 494 13.58 -20.65 24.40
CA ILE A 494 13.92 -20.31 23.00
C ILE A 494 15.23 -19.52 22.92
N ALA A 495 15.39 -18.48 23.74
CA ALA A 495 16.58 -17.64 23.70
C ALA A 495 17.86 -18.37 24.12
N THR A 496 17.75 -19.34 25.01
CA THR A 496 18.88 -20.19 25.45
C THR A 496 19.20 -21.22 24.37
N ALA A 497 18.18 -21.91 23.86
CA ALA A 497 18.33 -22.89 22.79
C ALA A 497 18.92 -22.28 21.51
N GLU A 498 18.52 -21.06 21.15
CA GLU A 498 19.08 -20.32 20.01
C GLU A 498 20.59 -20.09 20.14
N LYS A 499 21.06 -19.70 21.34
CA LYS A 499 22.49 -19.56 21.60
C LYS A 499 23.23 -20.88 21.47
N LEU A 500 22.65 -21.97 22.00
CA LEU A 500 23.22 -23.31 21.89
C LEU A 500 23.26 -23.79 20.44
N TYR A 501 22.22 -23.52 19.65
CA TYR A 501 22.14 -23.85 18.23
C TYR A 501 23.27 -23.18 17.43
N ILE A 502 23.49 -21.88 17.65
CA ILE A 502 24.57 -21.12 17.03
C ILE A 502 25.94 -21.62 17.49
N GLN A 503 26.13 -21.85 18.79
CA GLN A 503 27.41 -22.33 19.37
C GLN A 503 27.80 -23.73 18.94
N SER A 504 26.81 -24.58 18.63
CA SER A 504 27.06 -25.94 18.13
C SER A 504 27.29 -26.01 16.62
N ASN A 505 27.12 -24.88 15.91
CA ASN A 505 27.10 -24.81 14.44
C ASN A 505 26.08 -25.78 13.81
N ALA A 506 25.00 -26.15 14.53
CA ALA A 506 24.02 -27.13 14.10
C ALA A 506 23.27 -26.70 12.81
N GLY A 507 23.24 -25.40 12.52
CA GLY A 507 22.68 -24.86 11.28
C GLY A 507 23.65 -24.85 10.08
N ILE A 508 24.91 -25.24 10.25
CA ILE A 508 25.89 -25.28 9.16
C ILE A 508 25.96 -26.72 8.63
N ILE A 509 25.46 -26.94 7.42
CA ILE A 509 25.30 -28.26 6.83
C ILE A 509 26.19 -28.38 5.62
N THR A 510 26.94 -29.46 5.54
CA THR A 510 27.77 -29.78 4.36
C THR A 510 27.13 -30.95 3.62
N ALA A 511 26.69 -30.73 2.40
CA ALA A 511 26.08 -31.76 1.58
C ALA A 511 26.68 -31.80 0.17
N VAL A 512 26.58 -32.93 -0.49
CA VAL A 512 27.02 -33.12 -1.88
C VAL A 512 25.84 -32.86 -2.79
N ASP A 513 25.98 -31.93 -3.74
CA ASP A 513 24.92 -31.62 -4.70
C ASP A 513 24.78 -32.70 -5.79
N ASP A 514 23.75 -32.56 -6.63
CA ASP A 514 23.45 -33.42 -7.77
C ASP A 514 24.59 -33.53 -8.81
N LYS A 515 25.58 -32.63 -8.74
CA LYS A 515 26.78 -32.60 -9.60
C LYS A 515 28.01 -33.19 -8.90
N GLY A 516 27.83 -33.76 -7.70
CA GLY A 516 28.94 -34.31 -6.92
C GLY A 516 29.84 -33.25 -6.25
N GLN A 517 29.41 -31.98 -6.17
CA GLN A 517 30.18 -30.93 -5.56
C GLN A 517 29.75 -30.76 -4.09
N THR A 518 30.73 -30.69 -3.20
CA THR A 518 30.46 -30.38 -1.79
C THR A 518 30.10 -28.92 -1.62
N LYS A 519 28.92 -28.64 -1.09
CA LYS A 519 28.43 -27.29 -0.79
C LYS A 519 28.06 -27.18 0.69
N GLN A 520 28.28 -25.98 1.21
CA GLN A 520 27.86 -25.62 2.55
C GLN A 520 26.54 -24.84 2.48
N TYR A 521 25.58 -25.26 3.29
CA TYR A 521 24.28 -24.64 3.43
C TYR A 521 24.13 -24.11 4.85
N THR A 522 23.31 -23.07 5.03
CA THR A 522 23.01 -22.52 6.37
C THR A 522 21.51 -22.61 6.63
N GLN A 523 21.13 -23.42 7.61
CA GLN A 523 19.76 -23.53 8.11
C GLN A 523 19.62 -22.61 9.33
N SER A 524 18.75 -21.63 9.25
CA SER A 524 18.37 -20.81 10.40
C SER A 524 17.37 -21.57 11.29
N SER A 525 17.33 -21.22 12.58
CA SER A 525 16.20 -21.55 13.44
C SER A 525 14.94 -20.78 13.00
N TYR A 526 13.77 -21.17 13.50
CA TYR A 526 12.53 -20.41 13.26
C TYR A 526 12.65 -18.94 13.71
N GLU A 527 13.15 -18.73 14.93
CA GLU A 527 13.32 -17.38 15.47
C GLU A 527 14.36 -16.56 14.67
N GLY A 528 15.47 -17.20 14.26
CA GLY A 528 16.45 -16.59 13.37
C GLY A 528 15.82 -16.19 12.03
N LYS A 529 15.05 -17.08 11.40
CA LYS A 529 14.37 -16.82 10.13
C LYS A 529 13.29 -15.74 10.25
N ARG A 530 12.52 -15.75 11.35
CA ARG A 530 11.53 -14.72 11.65
C ARG A 530 12.19 -13.34 11.78
N LYS A 531 13.31 -13.26 12.50
CA LYS A 531 14.10 -12.02 12.60
C LYS A 531 14.66 -11.56 11.26
N ASP A 532 15.22 -12.47 10.46
CA ASP A 532 15.71 -12.16 9.12
C ASP A 532 14.58 -11.59 8.23
N ASN A 533 13.39 -12.19 8.28
CA ASN A 533 12.21 -11.70 7.56
C ASN A 533 11.80 -10.31 8.05
N ILE A 534 11.74 -10.07 9.35
CA ILE A 534 11.42 -8.76 9.93
C ILE A 534 12.48 -7.73 9.57
N GLU A 535 13.76 -8.05 9.62
CA GLU A 535 14.84 -7.13 9.25
C GLU A 535 14.83 -6.79 7.76
N SER A 536 14.64 -7.77 6.89
CA SER A 536 14.61 -7.55 5.44
C SER A 536 13.35 -6.81 4.97
N LEU A 537 12.20 -7.13 5.55
CA LEU A 537 10.90 -6.55 5.19
C LEU A 537 10.57 -5.29 5.99
N GLY A 538 11.02 -5.19 7.24
CA GLY A 538 10.62 -4.13 8.17
C GLY A 538 10.93 -2.71 7.67
N LEU A 539 12.04 -2.51 6.98
CA LEU A 539 12.34 -1.25 6.31
C LEU A 539 11.35 -0.93 5.18
N THR A 540 11.04 -1.92 4.38
CA THR A 540 10.06 -1.77 3.28
C THR A 540 8.68 -1.49 3.86
N ILE A 541 8.29 -2.23 4.90
CA ILE A 541 7.01 -2.07 5.61
C ILE A 541 6.92 -0.67 6.22
N PHE A 542 7.93 -0.24 6.96
CA PHE A 542 7.96 1.10 7.54
C PHE A 542 7.86 2.19 6.46
N THR A 543 8.67 2.08 5.41
CA THR A 543 8.73 3.06 4.33
C THR A 543 7.39 3.17 3.59
N THR A 544 6.77 2.06 3.27
CA THR A 544 5.48 2.02 2.58
C THR A 544 4.33 2.45 3.47
N ALA A 545 4.34 2.10 4.77
CA ALA A 545 3.38 2.60 5.74
C ALA A 545 3.50 4.12 5.93
N PHE A 546 4.73 4.65 5.98
CA PHE A 546 4.97 6.09 6.04
C PHE A 546 4.43 6.80 4.78
N LEU A 547 4.71 6.27 3.58
CA LEU A 547 4.18 6.80 2.34
C LEU A 547 2.65 6.73 2.29
N GLY A 548 2.06 5.61 2.74
CA GLY A 548 0.61 5.45 2.84
C GLY A 548 -0.02 6.50 3.76
N LEU A 549 0.59 6.74 4.93
CA LEU A 549 0.17 7.80 5.84
C LEU A 549 0.31 9.19 5.20
N ALA A 550 1.42 9.46 4.51
CA ALA A 550 1.63 10.73 3.80
C ALA A 550 0.58 10.96 2.71
N PHE A 551 0.24 9.94 1.93
CA PHE A 551 -0.85 9.98 0.95
C PHE A 551 -2.21 10.24 1.61
N LEU A 552 -2.54 9.53 2.69
CA LEU A 552 -3.79 9.69 3.43
C LEU A 552 -3.95 11.12 3.95
N MET A 553 -2.92 11.63 4.63
CA MET A 553 -2.92 12.97 5.19
C MET A 553 -3.01 14.05 4.10
N THR A 554 -2.32 13.85 3.00
CA THR A 554 -2.39 14.74 1.83
C THR A 554 -3.78 14.73 1.22
N THR A 555 -4.35 13.56 0.97
CA THR A 555 -5.68 13.38 0.35
C THR A 555 -6.77 13.97 1.23
N GLY A 556 -6.74 13.66 2.54
CA GLY A 556 -7.67 14.19 3.52
C GLY A 556 -7.58 15.72 3.63
N SER A 557 -6.36 16.27 3.64
CA SER A 557 -6.14 17.72 3.67
C SER A 557 -6.63 18.41 2.40
N ILE A 558 -6.37 17.83 1.22
CA ILE A 558 -6.88 18.34 -0.06
C ILE A 558 -8.40 18.43 -0.04
N LEU A 559 -9.07 17.36 0.39
CA LEU A 559 -10.52 17.31 0.45
C LEU A 559 -11.07 18.28 1.49
N TYR A 560 -10.48 18.35 2.67
CA TYR A 560 -10.84 19.28 3.72
C TYR A 560 -10.70 20.74 3.26
N PHE A 561 -9.58 21.12 2.66
CA PHE A 561 -9.36 22.49 2.15
C PHE A 561 -10.33 22.85 1.04
N LYS A 562 -10.65 21.91 0.16
CA LYS A 562 -11.67 22.08 -0.87
C LYS A 562 -13.04 22.37 -0.24
N GLN A 563 -13.45 21.56 0.74
CA GLN A 563 -14.74 21.73 1.42
C GLN A 563 -14.82 23.05 2.18
N MET A 564 -13.72 23.47 2.82
CA MET A 564 -13.66 24.81 3.43
C MET A 564 -13.80 25.93 2.43
N SER A 565 -13.20 25.80 1.23
CA SER A 565 -13.33 26.78 0.16
C SER A 565 -14.78 26.88 -0.33
N GLU A 566 -15.41 25.72 -0.54
CA GLU A 566 -16.82 25.67 -0.95
C GLU A 566 -17.76 26.26 0.11
N ALA A 567 -17.50 26.00 1.42
CA ALA A 567 -18.29 26.54 2.51
C ALA A 567 -18.26 28.08 2.56
N GLU A 568 -17.08 28.69 2.32
CA GLU A 568 -16.98 30.16 2.27
C GLU A 568 -17.65 30.75 1.01
N GLU A 569 -17.55 30.08 -0.14
CA GLU A 569 -18.24 30.49 -1.36
C GLU A 569 -19.77 30.46 -1.22
N GLU A 570 -20.29 29.52 -0.41
CA GLU A 570 -21.74 29.34 -0.15
C GLU A 570 -22.26 30.17 1.02
N ARG A 571 -21.42 30.91 1.73
CA ARG A 571 -21.79 31.69 2.92
C ARG A 571 -22.94 32.66 2.68
N ASP A 572 -22.92 33.38 1.57
CA ASP A 572 -23.99 34.34 1.21
C ASP A 572 -25.34 33.63 1.01
N SER A 573 -25.31 32.42 0.41
CA SER A 573 -26.52 31.59 0.24
C SER A 573 -27.08 31.14 1.58
N TYR A 574 -26.23 30.76 2.54
CA TYR A 574 -26.68 30.42 3.90
C TYR A 574 -27.23 31.63 4.64
N THR A 575 -26.66 32.82 4.45
CA THR A 575 -27.17 34.07 5.00
C THR A 575 -28.58 34.37 4.49
N ILE A 576 -28.83 34.19 3.20
CA ILE A 576 -30.15 34.35 2.60
C ILE A 576 -31.14 33.35 3.20
N LEU A 577 -30.80 32.07 3.28
CA LEU A 577 -31.66 31.04 3.84
C LEU A 577 -32.02 31.32 5.29
N ARG A 578 -31.06 31.76 6.10
CA ARG A 578 -31.28 32.14 7.50
C ARG A 578 -32.22 33.35 7.60
N LYS A 579 -32.07 34.37 6.75
CA LYS A 579 -32.96 35.55 6.70
C LYS A 579 -34.37 35.21 6.28
N ILE A 580 -34.60 34.20 5.45
CA ILE A 580 -35.92 33.71 5.03
C ILE A 580 -36.56 32.82 6.14
N GLY A 581 -35.83 32.51 7.23
CA GLY A 581 -36.39 31.84 8.41
C GLY A 581 -36.02 30.34 8.51
N PHE A 582 -35.12 29.82 7.70
CA PHE A 582 -34.69 28.41 7.83
C PHE A 582 -33.87 28.18 9.11
N ALA A 583 -34.21 27.13 9.85
CA ALA A 583 -33.49 26.75 11.06
C ALA A 583 -32.07 26.20 10.72
N GLU A 584 -31.11 26.44 11.61
CA GLU A 584 -29.74 25.89 11.49
C GLU A 584 -29.77 24.35 11.25
N LYS A 585 -30.64 23.64 11.98
CA LYS A 585 -30.78 22.19 11.87
C LYS A 585 -31.15 21.71 10.45
N ASP A 586 -32.01 22.45 9.75
CA ASP A 586 -32.48 22.05 8.40
C ASP A 586 -31.42 22.30 7.35
N ILE A 587 -30.68 23.40 7.46
CA ILE A 587 -29.53 23.69 6.61
C ILE A 587 -28.45 22.63 6.85
N MET A 588 -28.17 22.28 8.12
CA MET A 588 -27.14 21.27 8.42
C MET A 588 -27.50 19.88 7.93
N LYS A 589 -28.78 19.47 7.90
CA LYS A 589 -29.18 18.19 7.30
C LYS A 589 -28.79 18.07 5.80
N GLY A 590 -28.98 19.15 5.05
CA GLY A 590 -28.55 19.22 3.64
C GLY A 590 -27.03 19.15 3.50
N ILE A 591 -26.31 19.84 4.39
CA ILE A 591 -24.84 19.82 4.43
C ILE A 591 -24.31 18.42 4.78
N TYR A 592 -24.88 17.72 5.77
CA TYR A 592 -24.50 16.34 6.07
C TYR A 592 -24.62 15.42 4.86
N MET A 593 -25.72 15.51 4.11
CA MET A 593 -25.94 14.71 2.92
C MET A 593 -24.94 15.05 1.80
N LYS A 594 -24.64 16.35 1.63
CA LYS A 594 -23.60 16.82 0.70
C LYS A 594 -22.21 16.29 1.09
N GLN A 595 -21.86 16.33 2.38
CA GLN A 595 -20.58 15.85 2.87
C GLN A 595 -20.47 14.32 2.78
N ALA A 596 -21.53 13.59 3.13
CA ALA A 596 -21.60 12.14 2.95
C ALA A 596 -21.33 11.73 1.49
N PHE A 597 -21.82 12.52 0.53
CA PHE A 597 -21.53 12.30 -0.87
C PHE A 597 -20.09 12.65 -1.24
N ASN A 598 -19.60 13.83 -0.86
CA ASN A 598 -18.28 14.33 -1.25
C ASN A 598 -17.12 13.51 -0.66
N PHE A 599 -17.32 12.95 0.55
CA PHE A 599 -16.35 12.05 1.19
C PHE A 599 -16.64 10.57 0.86
N GLY A 600 -17.91 10.16 0.89
CA GLY A 600 -18.29 8.74 0.77
C GLY A 600 -18.03 8.17 -0.63
N VAL A 601 -18.41 8.87 -1.70
CA VAL A 601 -18.26 8.31 -3.06
C VAL A 601 -16.79 8.13 -3.44
N PRO A 602 -15.88 9.11 -3.25
CA PRO A 602 -14.46 8.89 -3.48
C PRO A 602 -13.86 7.79 -2.61
N LEU A 603 -14.31 7.69 -1.34
CA LEU A 603 -13.84 6.64 -0.44
C LEU A 603 -14.26 5.26 -0.95
N VAL A 604 -15.53 5.04 -1.26
CA VAL A 604 -16.03 3.73 -1.74
C VAL A 604 -15.32 3.30 -3.02
N ILE A 605 -15.19 4.19 -4.00
CA ILE A 605 -14.48 3.87 -5.25
C ILE A 605 -12.99 3.63 -4.98
N GLY A 606 -12.37 4.42 -4.10
CA GLY A 606 -10.97 4.23 -3.69
C GLY A 606 -10.73 2.91 -2.96
N LEU A 607 -11.65 2.49 -2.08
CA LEU A 607 -11.62 1.18 -1.43
C LEU A 607 -11.71 0.05 -2.45
N LEU A 608 -12.60 0.17 -3.45
CA LEU A 608 -12.71 -0.82 -4.53
C LEU A 608 -11.43 -0.87 -5.38
N HIS A 609 -10.86 0.29 -5.74
CA HIS A 609 -9.57 0.33 -6.45
C HIS A 609 -8.47 -0.36 -5.66
N SER A 610 -8.37 -0.09 -4.35
CA SER A 610 -7.39 -0.74 -3.49
C SER A 610 -7.65 -2.24 -3.36
N TYR A 611 -8.90 -2.65 -3.17
CA TYR A 611 -9.27 -4.07 -3.07
C TYR A 611 -8.79 -4.87 -4.30
N PHE A 612 -9.12 -4.41 -5.50
CA PHE A 612 -8.74 -5.11 -6.73
C PHE A 612 -7.22 -5.03 -6.99
N ALA A 613 -6.57 -3.91 -6.67
CA ALA A 613 -5.13 -3.78 -6.77
C ALA A 613 -4.40 -4.73 -5.82
N VAL A 614 -4.85 -4.82 -4.56
CA VAL A 614 -4.28 -5.75 -3.57
C VAL A 614 -4.56 -7.19 -3.97
N LYS A 615 -5.80 -7.50 -4.35
CA LYS A 615 -6.19 -8.86 -4.77
C LYS A 615 -5.40 -9.37 -5.96
N SER A 616 -4.91 -8.49 -6.84
CA SER A 616 -4.15 -8.90 -8.02
C SER A 616 -2.74 -9.43 -7.69
N GLY A 617 -2.14 -9.04 -6.56
CA GLY A 617 -0.75 -9.39 -6.27
C GLY A 617 -0.40 -9.57 -4.79
N TRP A 618 -1.38 -9.76 -3.91
CA TRP A 618 -1.17 -9.93 -2.47
C TRP A 618 -0.21 -11.09 -2.14
N PHE A 619 -0.29 -12.17 -2.89
CA PHE A 619 0.51 -13.38 -2.71
C PHE A 619 2.02 -13.15 -2.90
N LEU A 620 2.41 -12.07 -3.60
CA LEU A 620 3.82 -11.63 -3.71
C LEU A 620 4.36 -11.08 -2.38
N PHE A 621 3.48 -10.69 -1.47
CA PHE A 621 3.81 -10.00 -0.24
C PHE A 621 3.56 -10.85 1.01
N GLY A 622 2.75 -11.90 0.93
CA GLY A 622 2.47 -12.71 2.09
C GLY A 622 1.59 -13.93 1.83
N THR A 623 1.18 -14.57 2.91
CA THR A 623 0.45 -15.85 2.92
C THR A 623 -1.04 -15.70 3.18
N GLU A 624 -1.51 -14.52 3.67
CA GLU A 624 -2.91 -14.28 4.00
C GLU A 624 -3.38 -12.93 3.49
N LEU A 625 -4.53 -12.92 2.79
CA LEU A 625 -5.17 -11.71 2.27
C LEU A 625 -6.23 -11.16 3.22
N THR A 626 -7.11 -12.01 3.75
CA THR A 626 -8.42 -11.60 4.26
C THR A 626 -8.33 -10.74 5.52
N ALA A 627 -7.67 -11.22 6.57
CA ALA A 627 -7.58 -10.49 7.83
C ALA A 627 -6.82 -9.15 7.69
N PRO A 628 -5.60 -9.10 7.11
CA PRO A 628 -4.87 -7.85 6.99
C PRO A 628 -5.57 -6.84 6.08
N LEU A 629 -6.24 -7.27 5.01
CA LEU A 629 -7.00 -6.40 4.12
C LEU A 629 -8.12 -5.66 4.88
N TRP A 630 -8.94 -6.38 5.62
CA TRP A 630 -10.05 -5.77 6.36
C TRP A 630 -9.57 -4.85 7.49
N ILE A 631 -8.50 -5.23 8.19
CA ILE A 631 -7.91 -4.39 9.25
C ILE A 631 -7.42 -3.07 8.64
N ALA A 632 -6.64 -3.12 7.56
CA ALA A 632 -6.14 -1.93 6.88
C ALA A 632 -7.26 -1.04 6.36
N MET A 633 -8.30 -1.62 5.74
CA MET A 633 -9.49 -0.88 5.28
C MET A 633 -10.23 -0.19 6.41
N CYS A 634 -10.47 -0.88 7.52
CA CYS A 634 -11.16 -0.30 8.69
C CYS A 634 -10.35 0.86 9.31
N CYS A 635 -9.04 0.68 9.48
CA CYS A 635 -8.16 1.74 9.97
C CYS A 635 -8.17 2.96 9.03
N TYR A 636 -8.10 2.73 7.72
CA TYR A 636 -8.14 3.81 6.73
C TYR A 636 -9.48 4.57 6.77
N ILE A 637 -10.61 3.86 6.81
CA ILE A 637 -11.94 4.46 6.90
C ILE A 637 -12.06 5.32 8.18
N ALA A 638 -11.55 4.83 9.32
CA ALA A 638 -11.58 5.57 10.57
C ALA A 638 -10.79 6.89 10.46
N LEU A 639 -9.55 6.84 9.96
CA LEU A 639 -8.72 8.03 9.78
C LEU A 639 -9.31 9.00 8.74
N TYR A 640 -9.83 8.49 7.63
CA TYR A 640 -10.47 9.31 6.60
C TYR A 640 -11.73 10.03 7.12
N THR A 641 -12.50 9.37 7.99
CA THR A 641 -13.72 9.92 8.62
C THR A 641 -13.41 11.14 9.50
N ILE A 642 -12.21 11.22 10.10
CA ILE A 642 -11.79 12.40 10.88
C ILE A 642 -11.85 13.66 10.01
N PHE A 643 -11.36 13.60 8.77
CA PHE A 643 -11.42 14.75 7.85
C PHE A 643 -12.86 15.13 7.48
N ALA A 644 -13.74 14.15 7.33
CA ALA A 644 -15.16 14.40 7.09
C ALA A 644 -15.81 15.13 8.29
N ILE A 645 -15.53 14.68 9.52
CA ILE A 645 -16.03 15.32 10.75
C ILE A 645 -15.50 16.75 10.88
N LEU A 646 -14.20 16.97 10.63
CA LEU A 646 -13.60 18.31 10.65
C LEU A 646 -14.26 19.24 9.63
N SER A 647 -14.54 18.73 8.41
CA SER A 647 -15.22 19.47 7.36
C SER A 647 -16.63 19.89 7.78
N VAL A 648 -17.42 18.97 8.34
CA VAL A 648 -18.75 19.24 8.86
C VAL A 648 -18.70 20.29 9.99
N GLY A 649 -17.72 20.18 10.89
CA GLY A 649 -17.50 21.17 11.95
C GLY A 649 -17.27 22.58 11.42
N TYR A 650 -16.50 22.68 10.32
CA TYR A 650 -16.25 23.97 9.67
C TYR A 650 -17.53 24.55 9.02
N TYR A 651 -18.30 23.74 8.30
CA TYR A 651 -19.59 24.17 7.74
C TYR A 651 -20.54 24.66 8.81
N LYS A 652 -20.62 23.97 9.96
CA LYS A 652 -21.44 24.39 11.10
C LYS A 652 -21.02 25.77 11.62
N LYS A 653 -19.71 26.05 11.68
CA LYS A 653 -19.18 27.37 12.04
C LYS A 653 -19.62 28.45 11.03
N VAL A 654 -19.50 28.17 9.73
CA VAL A 654 -19.90 29.12 8.66
C VAL A 654 -21.39 29.43 8.72
N VAL A 655 -22.24 28.40 8.85
CA VAL A 655 -23.72 28.58 8.97
C VAL A 655 -24.09 29.39 10.19
N ARG A 656 -23.44 29.19 11.34
CA ARG A 656 -23.68 29.99 12.57
C ARG A 656 -23.28 31.45 12.42
N GLN A 657 -22.19 31.71 11.68
CA GLN A 657 -21.69 33.06 11.44
C GLN A 657 -22.41 33.78 10.28
N SER A 658 -23.39 33.13 9.66
CA SER A 658 -24.19 33.67 8.56
C SER A 658 -25.43 34.43 9.00
N LEU A 659 -25.55 34.78 10.26
CA LEU A 659 -26.50 35.72 10.86
C LEU A 659 -25.78 37.07 11.12
#